data_a012cad90bc2301c7da8a411e56d684b
#
_entry.id   a012cad90bc2301c7da8a411e56d684b
#
_cell.length_a   1.000
_cell.length_b   1.000
_cell.length_c   1.000
_cell.angle_alpha   90.00
_cell.angle_beta   90.00
_cell.angle_gamma   90.00
#
_symmetry.space_group_name_H-M   'P 1'
#
loop_
_entity.id
_entity.type
_entity.pdbx_description
1 polymer ?
#
loop_
_entity_poly.entity_id
_entity_poly.type
_entity_poly.pdbx_seq_one_letter_code
_entity_poly.pdbx_strand_id
1 'polypeptide(L)'
;GELNRRSLFFIVHGLAEYTCANKVTDIMKMIGKLNEKDLKINKKQMILWMGGILAAVILLMVFIVKVEPPAEGISRAEAAKALALVFEDPQTLEDMASERENSSFTDKEKGNWFVKYMDYLYEKGYLDTEITPATLTSAQGNLTYEDVNTVAEKLSSGLEKQVGMTRGNKKKTFSRNDWWELYKAIVKETDKDGNMKEVSAVLFGTPSNMEQAESWTAYTTEGTFGFQGLALDAYLDCEIRFWARGQEMAGMTQIVSEEPVYKNIWVSDVKKDQFTVYIGKYVRTFTAEGKLASQAEEKNEELRSCVADLHMEKGKLKKITVKKERVRGKVLAVTDESIELEGYGCVPIDDNFHVYKTYGDFQVLGKGNILVGYDLQEFVAADGKLCAAVLEQPFDAETIRVLIMDNGFKQIFHDTIELTANCDGELIYEKENGENQESSFKKGDTFSYEASDKKLENGRMILKPEDSEGITVTSLERGQGQPTYSGSIEVKAEEGGLVLINELYLEDYLKKVVPSEMPASYEKEALKAQAVCARTYAYRQIQGNAYGQYGAHVDDSTNFQVYNNISTSERTDQAVNETCGQMLFYNDKPIEAFYYSTSCGHGADGSVWGNEGAALPYLRSMQIKKGARELTMEDNDTFDDYIRSKNITSYDASYPMFRWHVDIKASILSAQIPGVGNVTDVNVVSRGLGGIASEVEVKGDGGSYKIKGQSQVRSMLGNTELVIKKQDGSDMTGTAALPSAFISVEKRTAEDGSIVFRVYGGGFGHGVGMSQNGAHSMAKAGKTYKDILDFFYHGAEIRTE
;
A
#
# COMPACT_ATOMS: atom_id res chain seq x y z
N GLY A 1 13.88 -5.04 74.18
CA GLY A 1 15.07 -5.03 73.39
C GLY A 1 14.84 -4.35 72.06
N GLU A 2 15.62 -3.32 71.80
CA GLU A 2 15.52 -2.51 70.61
C GLU A 2 15.72 -3.32 69.36
N LEU A 3 14.65 -3.59 68.56
CA LEU A 3 14.76 -3.96 67.15
C LEU A 3 15.00 -2.66 66.43
N ASN A 4 16.15 -2.62 65.75
CA ASN A 4 16.70 -1.47 65.13
C ASN A 4 15.71 -0.91 64.09
N ARG A 5 15.25 0.32 64.26
CA ARG A 5 14.34 1.02 63.32
C ARG A 5 14.80 1.00 61.85
N ARG A 6 16.08 0.77 61.63
CA ARG A 6 16.65 0.61 60.27
C ARG A 6 16.20 -0.66 59.57
N SER A 7 16.05 -1.78 60.27
CA SER A 7 15.59 -3.04 59.66
C SER A 7 14.12 -3.01 59.25
N LEU A 8 13.29 -2.26 60.00
CA LEU A 8 11.87 -2.06 59.63
C LEU A 8 11.73 -1.12 58.42
N PHE A 9 12.59 -0.12 58.34
CA PHE A 9 12.61 0.84 57.22
C PHE A 9 13.01 0.17 55.89
N PHE A 10 13.98 -0.74 55.92
CA PHE A 10 14.36 -1.50 54.74
C PHE A 10 13.29 -2.50 54.27
N ILE A 11 12.53 -3.11 55.19
CA ILE A 11 11.42 -4.01 54.85
C ILE A 11 10.25 -3.21 54.23
N VAL A 12 9.93 -2.04 54.78
CA VAL A 12 8.85 -1.17 54.30
C VAL A 12 9.23 -0.49 52.95
N HIS A 13 10.49 -0.10 52.78
CA HIS A 13 10.95 0.48 51.51
C HIS A 13 11.05 -0.56 50.36
N GLY A 14 11.49 -1.78 50.69
CA GLY A 14 11.50 -2.90 49.76
C GLY A 14 10.11 -3.40 49.33
N LEU A 15 9.06 -3.16 50.12
CA LEU A 15 7.68 -3.50 49.79
C LEU A 15 6.97 -2.40 48.97
N ALA A 16 7.43 -1.16 49.01
CA ALA A 16 6.86 -0.06 48.25
C ALA A 16 7.29 -0.09 46.75
N GLU A 17 8.42 -0.74 46.44
CA GLU A 17 8.90 -0.90 45.03
C GLU A 17 8.32 -2.13 44.29
N TYR A 18 7.38 -2.88 44.91
CA TYR A 18 6.86 -4.12 44.36
C TYR A 18 5.34 -4.10 44.11
N THR A 19 4.90 -3.41 43.07
CA THR A 19 3.53 -3.50 42.56
C THR A 19 3.47 -4.44 41.35
N CYS A 20 3.22 -5.73 41.58
CA CYS A 20 2.61 -6.64 40.62
C CYS A 20 2.11 -7.93 41.30
N ALA A 21 0.90 -8.33 40.94
CA ALA A 21 0.10 -9.38 41.60
C ALA A 21 0.69 -10.81 41.60
N ASN A 22 1.78 -11.06 40.90
CA ASN A 22 2.42 -12.39 40.80
C ASN A 22 3.50 -12.67 41.87
N LYS A 23 3.73 -11.77 42.85
CA LYS A 23 4.85 -11.90 43.76
C LYS A 23 4.46 -12.06 45.24
N VAL A 24 3.19 -12.12 45.57
CA VAL A 24 2.74 -12.48 46.94
C VAL A 24 3.26 -13.86 47.31
N THR A 25 3.34 -14.79 46.36
CA THR A 25 3.89 -16.14 46.58
C THR A 25 5.40 -16.13 46.83
N ASP A 26 6.16 -15.19 46.31
CA ASP A 26 7.59 -15.05 46.52
C ASP A 26 7.90 -14.37 47.87
N ILE A 27 7.07 -13.43 48.29
CA ILE A 27 7.13 -12.81 49.62
C ILE A 27 6.82 -13.86 50.72
N MET A 28 5.83 -14.70 50.50
CA MET A 28 5.51 -15.82 51.37
C MET A 28 6.63 -16.84 51.43
N LYS A 29 7.33 -17.13 50.35
CA LYS A 29 8.54 -17.98 50.30
C LYS A 29 9.74 -17.35 50.99
N MET A 30 9.90 -16.04 50.96
CA MET A 30 10.98 -15.31 51.67
C MET A 30 10.74 -15.29 53.18
N ILE A 31 9.50 -15.06 53.59
CA ILE A 31 9.12 -15.15 55.04
C ILE A 31 9.31 -16.58 55.59
N GLY A 32 9.01 -17.63 54.79
CA GLY A 32 9.20 -19.04 55.12
C GLY A 32 10.67 -19.53 55.24
N LYS A 33 11.64 -18.70 54.73
CA LYS A 33 13.07 -18.98 54.84
C LYS A 33 13.77 -18.34 56.03
N LEU A 34 13.11 -17.58 56.87
CA LEU A 34 13.65 -17.05 58.11
C LEU A 34 13.76 -18.18 59.14
N ASN A 35 15.00 -18.57 59.44
CA ASN A 35 15.29 -19.73 60.31
C ASN A 35 15.09 -19.36 61.76
N GLU A 36 14.41 -20.23 62.57
CA GLU A 36 14.07 -20.04 63.97
C GLU A 36 15.29 -19.74 64.89
N LYS A 37 16.50 -19.91 64.39
CA LYS A 37 17.74 -19.71 65.17
C LYS A 37 18.24 -18.27 65.26
N ASP A 38 17.74 -17.38 64.41
CA ASP A 38 18.25 -15.98 64.32
C ASP A 38 17.36 -14.97 65.05
N LEU A 39 16.19 -15.37 65.51
CA LEU A 39 15.26 -14.55 66.23
C LEU A 39 14.96 -15.18 67.58
N LYS A 40 15.49 -14.56 68.67
CA LYS A 40 15.16 -14.94 70.04
C LYS A 40 13.71 -14.56 70.44
N ILE A 41 12.73 -15.08 69.68
CA ILE A 41 11.30 -14.83 69.88
C ILE A 41 10.58 -16.17 70.06
N ASN A 42 9.73 -16.30 71.02
CA ASN A 42 8.97 -17.53 71.27
C ASN A 42 7.78 -17.63 70.24
N LYS A 43 7.32 -18.87 69.98
CA LYS A 43 6.32 -19.19 68.99
C LYS A 43 5.01 -18.39 69.10
N LYS A 44 4.61 -17.96 70.28
CA LYS A 44 3.42 -17.11 70.51
C LYS A 44 3.64 -15.65 70.05
N GLN A 45 4.84 -15.13 70.24
CA GLN A 45 5.23 -13.79 69.83
C GLN A 45 5.38 -13.75 68.32
N MET A 46 5.88 -14.81 67.65
CA MET A 46 6.00 -14.92 66.19
C MET A 46 4.62 -14.94 65.55
N ILE A 47 3.63 -15.63 66.04
CA ILE A 47 2.24 -15.66 65.59
C ILE A 47 1.57 -14.28 65.73
N LEU A 48 1.81 -13.55 66.78
CA LEU A 48 1.30 -12.21 67.03
C LEU A 48 1.95 -11.19 66.01
N TRP A 49 3.25 -11.36 65.77
CA TRP A 49 3.96 -10.52 64.80
C TRP A 49 3.53 -10.82 63.35
N MET A 50 3.36 -12.07 62.98
CA MET A 50 2.85 -12.46 61.65
C MET A 50 1.40 -11.98 61.45
N GLY A 51 0.57 -12.05 62.46
CA GLY A 51 -0.78 -11.50 62.43
C GLY A 51 -0.80 -9.97 62.30
N GLY A 52 0.12 -9.28 62.98
CA GLY A 52 0.30 -7.82 62.87
C GLY A 52 0.80 -7.38 61.50
N ILE A 53 1.76 -8.11 60.93
CA ILE A 53 2.25 -7.83 59.56
C ILE A 53 1.17 -8.11 58.51
N LEU A 54 0.42 -9.22 58.67
CA LEU A 54 -0.69 -9.54 57.75
C LEU A 54 -1.81 -8.52 57.88
N ALA A 55 -2.13 -8.05 59.05
CA ALA A 55 -3.11 -6.99 59.27
C ALA A 55 -2.63 -5.63 58.69
N ALA A 56 -1.33 -5.31 58.79
CA ALA A 56 -0.72 -4.13 58.21
C ALA A 56 -0.71 -4.20 56.66
N VAL A 57 -0.40 -5.37 56.09
CA VAL A 57 -0.46 -5.59 54.63
C VAL A 57 -1.89 -5.52 54.10
N ILE A 58 -2.87 -6.08 54.84
CA ILE A 58 -4.29 -5.96 54.47
C ILE A 58 -4.77 -4.52 54.63
N LEU A 59 -4.37 -3.79 55.64
CA LEU A 59 -4.66 -2.37 55.80
C LEU A 59 -4.00 -1.52 54.71
N LEU A 60 -2.75 -1.85 54.32
CA LEU A 60 -2.06 -1.19 53.19
C LEU A 60 -2.75 -1.49 51.87
N MET A 61 -3.15 -2.74 51.60
CA MET A 61 -3.95 -3.10 50.41
C MET A 61 -5.32 -2.41 50.42
N VAL A 62 -6.00 -2.31 51.56
CA VAL A 62 -7.27 -1.56 51.67
C VAL A 62 -7.05 -0.06 51.49
N PHE A 63 -5.88 0.49 51.86
CA PHE A 63 -5.53 1.89 51.65
C PHE A 63 -5.11 2.15 50.17
N ILE A 64 -4.38 1.24 49.57
CA ILE A 64 -3.98 1.33 48.12
C ILE A 64 -5.22 1.18 47.22
N VAL A 65 -6.19 0.32 47.59
CA VAL A 65 -7.45 0.18 46.85
C VAL A 65 -8.41 1.38 47.04
N LYS A 66 -8.15 2.28 48.01
CA LYS A 66 -9.04 3.41 48.30
C LYS A 66 -8.54 4.81 47.95
N VAL A 67 -7.41 4.94 47.25
CA VAL A 67 -6.98 6.24 46.74
C VAL A 67 -6.70 6.10 45.24
N GLU A 68 -7.69 5.66 44.47
CA GLU A 68 -7.83 6.16 43.09
C GLU A 68 -8.34 7.61 43.26
N PRO A 69 -7.69 8.62 42.63
CA PRO A 69 -8.32 9.91 42.50
C PRO A 69 -9.71 9.72 41.88
N PRO A 70 -10.75 10.47 42.26
CA PRO A 70 -12.05 10.32 41.68
C PRO A 70 -11.87 10.40 40.17
N ALA A 71 -12.26 9.34 39.44
CA ALA A 71 -12.11 9.27 38.01
C ALA A 71 -12.79 10.52 37.42
N GLU A 72 -12.02 11.36 36.74
CA GLU A 72 -12.54 12.54 36.07
C GLU A 72 -13.65 12.09 35.10
N GLY A 73 -14.74 12.85 35.07
CA GLY A 73 -15.83 12.61 34.15
C GLY A 73 -15.37 12.81 32.72
N ILE A 74 -16.09 12.25 31.76
CA ILE A 74 -15.95 12.59 30.33
C ILE A 74 -16.96 13.70 29.99
N SER A 75 -16.59 14.68 29.16
CA SER A 75 -17.53 15.68 28.69
C SER A 75 -18.54 15.10 27.71
N ARG A 76 -19.73 15.71 27.65
CA ARG A 76 -20.74 15.34 26.64
C ARG A 76 -20.21 15.49 25.22
N ALA A 77 -19.39 16.51 24.97
CA ALA A 77 -18.78 16.76 23.66
C ALA A 77 -17.81 15.64 23.25
N GLU A 78 -16.92 15.20 24.14
CA GLU A 78 -16.02 14.07 23.88
C GLU A 78 -16.79 12.76 23.63
N ALA A 79 -17.80 12.50 24.46
CA ALA A 79 -18.62 11.30 24.31
C ALA A 79 -19.48 11.34 23.04
N ALA A 80 -19.98 12.51 22.66
CA ALA A 80 -20.71 12.68 21.40
C ALA A 80 -19.82 12.43 20.18
N LYS A 81 -18.57 12.93 20.17
CA LYS A 81 -17.60 12.60 19.14
C LYS A 81 -17.37 11.09 19.06
N ALA A 82 -17.07 10.47 20.17
CA ALA A 82 -16.82 9.03 20.22
C ALA A 82 -18.01 8.25 19.67
N LEU A 83 -19.23 8.58 20.10
CA LEU A 83 -20.44 7.89 19.68
C LEU A 83 -20.77 8.12 18.19
N ALA A 84 -20.66 9.34 17.69
CA ALA A 84 -20.93 9.65 16.28
C ALA A 84 -20.00 8.87 15.34
N LEU A 85 -18.74 8.73 15.72
CA LEU A 85 -17.74 7.96 14.97
C LEU A 85 -18.01 6.44 14.95
N VAL A 86 -18.83 5.89 15.83
CA VAL A 86 -19.26 4.49 15.72
C VAL A 86 -20.21 4.31 14.52
N PHE A 87 -21.06 5.29 14.23
CA PHE A 87 -22.09 5.19 13.20
C PHE A 87 -21.66 5.69 11.84
N GLU A 88 -20.82 6.74 11.81
CA GLU A 88 -20.51 7.43 10.56
C GLU A 88 -19.04 7.75 10.42
N ASP A 89 -18.52 7.74 9.20
CA ASP A 89 -17.13 8.08 8.93
C ASP A 89 -16.87 9.60 9.11
N PRO A 90 -15.60 9.98 9.43
CA PRO A 90 -15.26 11.37 9.70
C PRO A 90 -15.57 12.34 8.56
N GLN A 91 -15.36 11.92 7.30
CA GLN A 91 -15.58 12.77 6.12
C GLN A 91 -17.07 13.01 5.90
N THR A 92 -17.89 11.95 5.99
CA THR A 92 -19.35 12.09 5.88
C THR A 92 -19.90 13.00 6.97
N LEU A 93 -19.40 12.92 8.21
CA LEU A 93 -19.80 13.84 9.28
C LEU A 93 -19.44 15.30 8.97
N GLU A 94 -18.31 15.55 8.31
CA GLU A 94 -17.90 16.89 7.87
C GLU A 94 -18.77 17.40 6.73
N ASP A 95 -19.04 16.55 5.73
CA ASP A 95 -19.89 16.88 4.57
C ASP A 95 -21.32 17.20 5.03
N MET A 96 -21.91 16.36 5.88
CA MET A 96 -23.22 16.60 6.51
C MET A 96 -23.26 17.90 7.29
N ALA A 97 -22.20 18.25 8.01
CA ALA A 97 -22.11 19.50 8.77
C ALA A 97 -22.04 20.73 7.84
N SER A 98 -21.32 20.61 6.71
CA SER A 98 -21.18 21.68 5.71
C SER A 98 -22.47 21.98 4.94
N GLU A 99 -23.28 20.93 4.68
CA GLU A 99 -24.56 21.02 3.96
C GLU A 99 -25.75 21.39 4.87
N ARG A 100 -25.54 21.37 6.21
CA ARG A 100 -26.61 21.58 7.18
C ARG A 100 -27.06 23.03 7.21
N GLU A 101 -28.35 23.29 6.91
CA GLU A 101 -28.95 24.60 6.97
C GLU A 101 -29.23 25.05 8.42
N ASN A 102 -29.65 24.16 9.31
CA ASN A 102 -30.04 24.43 10.67
C ASN A 102 -29.24 23.57 11.66
N SER A 103 -28.63 24.24 12.64
CA SER A 103 -27.96 23.58 13.76
C SER A 103 -28.84 23.64 15.02
N SER A 104 -28.69 22.66 15.90
CA SER A 104 -29.29 22.70 17.23
C SER A 104 -28.64 23.74 18.14
N PHE A 105 -27.45 24.25 17.76
CA PHE A 105 -26.71 25.29 18.48
C PHE A 105 -26.96 26.71 17.93
N THR A 106 -26.74 27.73 18.78
CA THR A 106 -26.84 29.11 18.36
C THR A 106 -25.72 29.51 17.37
N ASP A 107 -25.92 30.56 16.59
CA ASP A 107 -24.93 31.05 15.60
C ASP A 107 -23.55 31.34 16.20
N LYS A 108 -23.48 31.73 17.47
CA LYS A 108 -22.22 31.97 18.17
C LYS A 108 -21.46 30.66 18.52
N GLU A 109 -22.17 29.57 18.61
CA GLU A 109 -21.64 28.28 19.07
C GLU A 109 -21.37 27.32 17.91
N LYS A 110 -21.94 27.54 16.73
CA LYS A 110 -21.82 26.67 15.54
C LYS A 110 -20.40 26.37 15.13
N GLY A 111 -19.42 27.24 15.39
CA GLY A 111 -18.02 27.05 15.05
C GLY A 111 -17.24 26.15 16.02
N ASN A 112 -17.86 25.59 17.05
CA ASN A 112 -17.18 24.68 17.97
C ASN A 112 -17.02 23.27 17.34
N TRP A 113 -15.88 22.64 17.58
CA TRP A 113 -15.50 21.35 17.02
C TRP A 113 -16.51 20.22 17.26
N PHE A 114 -17.25 20.26 18.36
CA PHE A 114 -18.18 19.20 18.78
C PHE A 114 -19.55 19.30 18.12
N VAL A 115 -19.90 20.47 17.53
CA VAL A 115 -21.24 20.74 17.00
C VAL A 115 -21.64 19.73 15.95
N LYS A 116 -20.76 19.41 15.01
CA LYS A 116 -21.03 18.43 13.95
C LYS A 116 -21.43 17.05 14.50
N TYR A 117 -20.79 16.60 15.57
CA TYR A 117 -21.06 15.31 16.20
C TYR A 117 -22.36 15.32 17.00
N MET A 118 -22.61 16.38 17.77
CA MET A 118 -23.83 16.51 18.56
C MET A 118 -25.05 16.72 17.68
N ASP A 119 -24.99 17.57 16.67
CA ASP A 119 -26.08 17.78 15.72
C ASP A 119 -26.44 16.49 14.98
N TYR A 120 -25.45 15.70 14.56
CA TYR A 120 -25.70 14.37 13.99
C TYR A 120 -26.48 13.47 14.95
N LEU A 121 -26.08 13.41 16.22
CA LEU A 121 -26.74 12.58 17.22
C LEU A 121 -28.14 13.09 17.59
N TYR A 122 -28.40 14.41 17.58
CA TYR A 122 -29.74 14.99 17.73
C TYR A 122 -30.64 14.59 16.56
N GLU A 123 -30.18 14.74 15.32
CA GLU A 123 -30.92 14.33 14.12
C GLU A 123 -31.28 12.87 14.10
N LYS A 124 -30.36 12.00 14.53
CA LYS A 124 -30.59 10.56 14.61
C LYS A 124 -31.41 10.16 15.85
N GLY A 125 -31.75 11.12 16.71
CA GLY A 125 -32.55 10.91 17.89
C GLY A 125 -31.84 10.21 19.06
N TYR A 126 -30.49 10.12 19.02
CA TYR A 126 -29.73 9.54 20.12
C TYR A 126 -29.57 10.51 21.30
N LEU A 127 -29.51 11.80 21.05
CA LEU A 127 -29.56 12.84 22.07
C LEU A 127 -30.96 13.43 22.22
N ASP A 128 -31.27 13.91 23.43
CA ASP A 128 -32.53 14.53 23.81
C ASP A 128 -32.27 15.95 24.34
N THR A 129 -32.91 16.96 23.73
CA THR A 129 -32.71 18.37 24.07
C THR A 129 -33.26 18.73 25.46
N GLU A 130 -34.20 17.97 26.04
CA GLU A 130 -34.66 18.18 27.41
C GLU A 130 -33.61 17.70 28.44
N ILE A 131 -32.90 16.62 28.15
CA ILE A 131 -31.87 16.05 29.02
C ILE A 131 -30.50 16.65 28.73
N THR A 132 -30.17 16.80 27.45
CA THR A 132 -28.88 17.35 26.99
C THR A 132 -29.13 18.59 26.10
N PRO A 133 -29.37 19.79 26.67
CA PRO A 133 -29.62 20.99 25.88
C PRO A 133 -28.43 21.31 24.98
N ALA A 134 -28.69 21.79 23.77
CA ALA A 134 -27.68 22.22 22.79
C ALA A 134 -27.03 23.55 23.14
N THR A 135 -26.28 23.62 24.20
CA THR A 135 -25.54 24.82 24.64
C THR A 135 -24.07 24.47 24.88
N LEU A 136 -23.19 25.48 24.76
CA LEU A 136 -21.74 25.32 25.03
C LEU A 136 -21.52 24.77 26.45
N THR A 137 -22.20 25.32 27.44
CA THR A 137 -22.11 24.89 28.83
C THR A 137 -22.57 23.46 29.01
N SER A 138 -23.63 23.03 28.33
CA SER A 138 -24.09 21.64 28.37
C SER A 138 -23.11 20.69 27.68
N ALA A 139 -22.58 21.06 26.48
CA ALA A 139 -21.62 20.25 25.74
C ALA A 139 -20.31 20.02 26.51
N GLN A 140 -19.79 21.05 27.18
CA GLN A 140 -18.58 20.97 27.99
C GLN A 140 -18.78 20.35 29.35
N GLY A 141 -20.04 20.19 29.80
CA GLY A 141 -20.36 19.52 31.07
C GLY A 141 -20.10 18.02 31.01
N ASN A 142 -19.83 17.45 32.20
CA ASN A 142 -19.65 16.01 32.31
C ASN A 142 -20.92 15.22 32.01
N LEU A 143 -20.77 14.02 31.39
CA LEU A 143 -21.85 13.05 31.26
C LEU A 143 -22.42 12.66 32.63
N THR A 144 -23.74 12.50 32.69
CA THR A 144 -24.43 11.95 33.85
C THR A 144 -24.95 10.53 33.57
N TYR A 145 -25.30 9.79 34.63
CA TYR A 145 -25.95 8.49 34.45
C TYR A 145 -27.24 8.60 33.64
N GLU A 146 -27.98 9.71 33.73
CA GLU A 146 -29.19 9.94 32.96
C GLU A 146 -28.91 10.11 31.46
N ASP A 147 -27.88 10.91 31.08
CA ASP A 147 -27.49 11.09 29.68
C ASP A 147 -27.13 9.75 29.06
N VAL A 148 -26.28 8.98 29.75
CA VAL A 148 -25.74 7.71 29.22
C VAL A 148 -26.84 6.66 29.12
N ASN A 149 -27.73 6.59 30.13
CA ASN A 149 -28.85 5.63 30.09
C ASN A 149 -29.82 5.90 28.93
N THR A 150 -30.09 7.18 28.65
CA THR A 150 -30.95 7.59 27.52
C THR A 150 -30.37 7.12 26.19
N VAL A 151 -29.07 7.28 26.00
CA VAL A 151 -28.37 6.81 24.79
C VAL A 151 -28.40 5.29 24.72
N ALA A 152 -28.07 4.60 25.83
CA ALA A 152 -28.02 3.15 25.88
C ALA A 152 -29.40 2.50 25.58
N GLU A 153 -30.51 3.04 26.09
CA GLU A 153 -31.89 2.59 25.82
C GLU A 153 -32.23 2.70 24.32
N LYS A 154 -31.73 3.74 23.63
CA LYS A 154 -31.99 3.96 22.20
C LYS A 154 -31.13 3.07 21.28
N LEU A 155 -29.97 2.64 21.73
CA LEU A 155 -29.04 1.84 20.92
C LEU A 155 -29.40 0.35 20.89
N SER A 156 -29.57 -0.28 22.03
CA SER A 156 -29.87 -1.72 22.12
C SER A 156 -30.48 -2.10 23.47
N SER A 157 -31.44 -3.01 23.44
CA SER A 157 -32.04 -3.54 24.68
C SER A 157 -31.02 -4.37 25.44
N GLY A 158 -30.57 -3.86 26.55
CA GLY A 158 -29.60 -4.50 27.44
C GLY A 158 -28.38 -3.64 27.77
N LEU A 159 -28.03 -2.67 26.94
CA LEU A 159 -26.95 -1.72 27.25
C LEU A 159 -27.30 -0.85 28.46
N GLU A 160 -28.58 -0.48 28.65
CA GLU A 160 -29.06 0.27 29.81
C GLU A 160 -28.75 -0.42 31.13
N LYS A 161 -28.72 -1.77 31.16
CA LYS A 161 -28.37 -2.55 32.35
C LYS A 161 -26.91 -2.39 32.75
N GLN A 162 -26.04 -2.12 31.79
CA GLN A 162 -24.62 -1.88 32.04
C GLN A 162 -24.39 -0.49 32.62
N VAL A 163 -25.26 0.47 32.34
CA VAL A 163 -25.13 1.82 32.89
C VAL A 163 -25.34 1.82 34.41
N GLY A 164 -26.18 0.95 34.93
CA GLY A 164 -26.47 0.84 36.38
C GLY A 164 -27.11 2.10 36.98
N MET A 165 -27.89 2.85 36.19
CA MET A 165 -28.57 4.04 36.62
C MET A 165 -29.62 3.73 37.71
N THR A 166 -29.58 4.49 38.80
CA THR A 166 -30.57 4.45 39.90
C THR A 166 -31.11 5.84 40.19
N ARG A 167 -32.25 5.93 40.90
CA ARG A 167 -32.82 7.22 41.28
C ARG A 167 -31.83 8.09 42.09
N GLY A 168 -30.92 7.46 42.85
CA GLY A 168 -29.93 8.16 43.67
C GLY A 168 -28.71 8.68 42.95
N ASN A 169 -28.40 8.13 41.77
CA ASN A 169 -27.22 8.54 40.97
C ASN A 169 -27.53 9.23 39.62
N LYS A 170 -28.80 9.38 39.28
CA LYS A 170 -29.28 9.93 37.98
C LYS A 170 -28.52 11.15 37.49
N LYS A 171 -28.30 12.15 38.34
CA LYS A 171 -27.58 13.41 38.04
C LYS A 171 -26.09 13.39 38.38
N LYS A 172 -25.56 12.27 38.88
CA LYS A 172 -24.14 12.16 39.18
C LYS A 172 -23.34 11.99 37.88
N THR A 173 -22.08 12.45 37.90
CA THR A 173 -21.14 12.28 36.85
C THR A 173 -20.89 10.80 36.57
N PHE A 174 -20.98 10.37 35.31
CA PHE A 174 -20.57 9.06 34.85
C PHE A 174 -19.04 9.08 34.67
N SER A 175 -18.35 8.07 35.18
CA SER A 175 -16.89 8.11 35.17
C SER A 175 -16.35 7.85 33.77
N ARG A 176 -15.15 8.40 33.49
CA ARG A 176 -14.44 8.17 32.21
C ARG A 176 -14.16 6.68 31.97
N ASN A 177 -13.81 5.94 33.01
CA ASN A 177 -13.53 4.51 32.90
C ASN A 177 -14.80 3.72 32.58
N ASP A 178 -15.92 4.00 33.31
CA ASP A 178 -17.19 3.34 33.02
C ASP A 178 -17.70 3.67 31.60
N TRP A 179 -17.42 4.88 31.10
CA TRP A 179 -17.75 5.26 29.74
C TRP A 179 -17.00 4.40 28.72
N TRP A 180 -15.69 4.21 28.86
CA TRP A 180 -14.93 3.43 27.88
C TRP A 180 -15.27 1.95 27.92
N GLU A 181 -15.62 1.40 29.08
CA GLU A 181 -16.14 0.02 29.19
C GLU A 181 -17.50 -0.12 28.48
N LEU A 182 -18.41 0.82 28.68
CA LEU A 182 -19.68 0.85 27.98
C LEU A 182 -19.49 1.08 26.47
N TYR A 183 -18.59 2.00 26.10
CA TYR A 183 -18.28 2.30 24.69
C TYR A 183 -17.77 1.05 23.93
N LYS A 184 -16.93 0.26 24.55
CA LYS A 184 -16.49 -1.04 24.01
C LYS A 184 -17.65 -1.99 23.74
N ALA A 185 -18.64 -2.02 24.63
CA ALA A 185 -19.86 -2.79 24.43
C ALA A 185 -20.71 -2.23 23.29
N ILE A 186 -20.84 -0.89 23.20
CA ILE A 186 -21.53 -0.22 22.08
C ILE A 186 -20.88 -0.57 20.75
N VAL A 187 -19.56 -0.40 20.62
CA VAL A 187 -18.81 -0.74 19.40
C VAL A 187 -19.07 -2.20 19.00
N LYS A 188 -18.94 -3.13 19.94
CA LYS A 188 -19.18 -4.56 19.68
C LYS A 188 -20.62 -4.86 19.18
N GLU A 189 -21.60 -4.12 19.70
CA GLU A 189 -23.02 -4.31 19.34
C GLU A 189 -23.36 -3.69 17.98
N THR A 190 -22.80 -2.52 17.66
CA THR A 190 -23.21 -1.66 16.55
C THR A 190 -22.27 -1.66 15.36
N ASP A 191 -20.96 -1.74 15.56
CA ASP A 191 -19.96 -1.75 14.48
C ASP A 191 -19.71 -3.18 13.98
N LYS A 192 -20.60 -3.68 13.11
CA LYS A 192 -20.47 -5.05 12.56
C LYS A 192 -19.38 -5.15 11.48
N ASP A 193 -19.04 -4.06 10.86
CA ASP A 193 -18.06 -4.00 9.77
C ASP A 193 -16.61 -3.82 10.28
N GLY A 194 -16.43 -3.57 11.58
CA GLY A 194 -15.12 -3.43 12.20
C GLY A 194 -14.39 -2.13 11.81
N ASN A 195 -15.15 -1.06 11.58
CA ASN A 195 -14.58 0.25 11.22
C ASN A 195 -13.87 0.94 12.39
N MET A 196 -14.32 0.67 13.63
CA MET A 196 -13.69 1.18 14.84
C MET A 196 -12.53 0.28 15.27
N LYS A 197 -11.38 0.86 15.51
CA LYS A 197 -10.18 0.14 15.96
C LYS A 197 -9.66 0.69 17.27
N GLU A 198 -9.29 -0.21 18.17
CA GLU A 198 -8.52 0.14 19.36
C GLU A 198 -7.02 0.10 19.02
N VAL A 199 -6.34 1.23 19.12
CA VAL A 199 -4.93 1.43 18.74
C VAL A 199 -4.09 1.67 19.98
N SER A 200 -2.92 1.02 20.09
CA SER A 200 -1.89 1.32 21.07
C SER A 200 -0.68 1.87 20.36
N ALA A 201 -0.24 3.08 20.66
CA ALA A 201 0.84 3.76 19.94
C ALA A 201 1.59 4.74 20.85
N VAL A 202 2.86 4.99 20.55
CA VAL A 202 3.59 6.08 21.19
C VAL A 202 3.24 7.40 20.50
N LEU A 203 2.72 8.35 21.27
CA LEU A 203 2.44 9.70 20.82
C LEU A 203 3.74 10.51 20.81
N PHE A 204 4.33 10.76 19.64
CA PHE A 204 5.59 11.51 19.57
C PHE A 204 5.44 12.95 19.12
N GLY A 205 4.30 13.38 18.62
CA GLY A 205 4.12 14.74 18.14
C GLY A 205 2.69 15.25 18.16
N THR A 206 2.55 16.53 18.45
CA THR A 206 1.34 17.35 18.29
C THR A 206 1.78 18.74 17.81
N PRO A 207 0.86 19.66 17.47
CA PRO A 207 1.22 21.05 17.15
C PRO A 207 1.99 21.79 18.25
N SER A 208 1.98 21.28 19.49
CA SER A 208 2.70 21.92 20.60
C SER A 208 4.21 21.70 20.58
N ASN A 209 4.69 20.64 19.92
CA ASN A 209 6.11 20.26 19.89
C ASN A 209 6.67 20.03 18.48
N MET A 210 5.88 20.26 17.43
CA MET A 210 6.29 20.11 16.02
C MET A 210 5.88 21.34 15.22
N GLU A 211 6.84 22.15 14.76
CA GLU A 211 6.60 23.43 14.08
C GLU A 211 5.80 23.32 12.77
N GLN A 212 5.90 22.19 12.08
CA GLN A 212 5.21 21.94 10.79
C GLN A 212 3.96 21.06 10.94
N ALA A 213 3.50 20.86 12.18
CA ALA A 213 2.34 20.02 12.41
C ALA A 213 1.05 20.73 11.97
N GLU A 214 0.16 19.99 11.34
CA GLU A 214 -1.18 20.45 11.03
C GLU A 214 -1.99 20.60 12.33
N SER A 215 -2.90 21.56 12.33
CA SER A 215 -3.78 21.81 13.50
C SER A 215 -4.55 20.54 13.85
N TRP A 216 -4.63 20.22 15.14
CA TRP A 216 -5.35 19.07 15.67
C TRP A 216 -4.88 17.70 15.14
N THR A 217 -3.61 17.59 14.76
CA THR A 217 -3.01 16.36 14.27
C THR A 217 -2.04 15.77 15.30
N ALA A 218 -2.28 14.52 15.67
CA ALA A 218 -1.42 13.72 16.54
C ALA A 218 -0.55 12.80 15.68
N TYR A 219 0.74 12.80 15.91
CA TYR A 219 1.72 11.95 15.24
C TYR A 219 2.12 10.81 16.18
N THR A 220 1.84 9.59 15.75
CA THR A 220 2.07 8.37 16.55
C THR A 220 2.88 7.34 15.77
N THR A 221 3.42 6.35 16.47
CA THR A 221 4.13 5.23 15.84
C THR A 221 3.25 4.38 14.91
N GLU A 222 1.92 4.44 15.07
CA GLU A 222 0.93 3.73 14.25
C GLU A 222 0.28 4.61 13.18
N GLY A 223 0.79 5.84 13.00
CA GLY A 223 0.30 6.76 11.99
C GLY A 223 -0.12 8.12 12.52
N THR A 224 -0.80 8.86 11.66
CA THR A 224 -1.23 10.24 11.93
C THR A 224 -2.73 10.27 12.13
N PHE A 225 -3.20 10.92 13.20
CA PHE A 225 -4.61 10.96 13.58
C PHE A 225 -5.08 12.36 13.92
N GLY A 226 -6.29 12.71 13.48
CA GLY A 226 -7.00 13.87 13.98
C GLY A 226 -7.39 13.68 15.45
N PHE A 227 -7.16 14.70 16.30
CA PHE A 227 -7.50 14.62 17.74
C PHE A 227 -8.33 15.79 18.24
N GLN A 228 -9.06 16.44 17.35
CA GLN A 228 -9.86 17.60 17.72
C GLN A 228 -10.75 17.34 18.95
N GLY A 229 -10.64 18.21 19.94
CA GLY A 229 -11.38 18.09 21.19
C GLY A 229 -10.76 17.20 22.27
N LEU A 230 -9.59 16.63 22.03
CA LEU A 230 -8.85 15.86 23.03
C LEU A 230 -7.63 16.65 23.54
N ALA A 231 -7.22 16.44 24.77
CA ALA A 231 -6.05 17.08 25.36
C ALA A 231 -4.90 16.06 25.40
N LEU A 232 -4.07 16.03 24.35
CA LEU A 232 -3.01 15.03 24.18
C LEU A 232 -1.61 15.50 24.57
N ASP A 233 -1.35 16.79 24.68
CA ASP A 233 0.01 17.33 24.91
C ASP A 233 0.68 16.83 26.20
N ALA A 234 -0.11 16.50 27.21
CA ALA A 234 0.40 15.94 28.47
C ALA A 234 0.92 14.50 28.31
N TYR A 235 0.63 13.83 27.21
CA TYR A 235 0.96 12.42 26.95
C TYR A 235 2.03 12.27 25.87
N LEU A 236 2.71 13.36 25.50
CA LEU A 236 3.84 13.30 24.58
C LEU A 236 4.92 12.37 25.11
N ASP A 237 5.45 11.54 24.19
CA ASP A 237 6.42 10.48 24.47
C ASP A 237 5.92 9.44 25.50
N CYS A 238 4.57 9.22 25.53
CA CYS A 238 3.94 8.11 26.24
C CYS A 238 3.32 7.12 25.23
N GLU A 239 3.28 5.86 25.57
CA GLU A 239 2.44 4.89 24.89
C GLU A 239 1.01 5.04 25.38
N ILE A 240 0.09 5.39 24.48
CA ILE A 240 -1.32 5.62 24.78
C ILE A 240 -2.19 4.61 24.03
N ARG A 241 -3.35 4.31 24.60
CA ARG A 241 -4.39 3.53 23.92
C ARG A 241 -5.60 4.41 23.65
N PHE A 242 -6.13 4.31 22.44
CA PHE A 242 -7.26 5.11 21.97
C PHE A 242 -8.12 4.36 20.96
N TRP A 243 -9.38 4.76 20.82
CA TRP A 243 -10.25 4.33 19.74
C TRP A 243 -10.13 5.29 18.55
N ALA A 244 -10.13 4.73 17.34
CA ALA A 244 -10.11 5.51 16.10
C ALA A 244 -11.02 4.90 15.04
N ARG A 245 -11.59 5.77 14.18
CA ARG A 245 -12.20 5.41 12.90
C ARG A 245 -11.41 6.09 11.78
N GLY A 246 -10.84 5.28 10.86
CA GLY A 246 -9.90 5.80 9.88
C GLY A 246 -8.75 6.56 10.56
N GLN A 247 -8.55 7.80 10.19
CA GLN A 247 -7.51 8.68 10.76
C GLN A 247 -8.05 9.68 11.81
N GLU A 248 -9.18 9.42 12.45
CA GLU A 248 -9.73 10.30 13.49
C GLU A 248 -9.84 9.57 14.83
N MET A 249 -9.23 10.13 15.88
CA MET A 249 -9.34 9.62 17.24
C MET A 249 -10.72 9.89 17.81
N ALA A 250 -11.41 8.85 18.23
CA ALA A 250 -12.66 8.94 18.97
C ALA A 250 -12.42 9.35 20.43
N GLY A 251 -11.32 8.88 21.02
CA GLY A 251 -10.91 9.27 22.37
C GLY A 251 -9.84 8.36 22.94
N MET A 252 -9.05 8.91 23.86
CA MET A 252 -8.01 8.20 24.58
C MET A 252 -8.60 7.44 25.77
N THR A 253 -8.25 6.16 25.88
CA THR A 253 -8.76 5.29 26.94
C THR A 253 -7.81 5.20 28.13
N GLN A 254 -6.50 5.08 27.89
CA GLN A 254 -5.51 4.94 28.97
C GLN A 254 -4.09 5.27 28.51
N ILE A 255 -3.21 5.57 29.46
CA ILE A 255 -1.76 5.53 29.31
C ILE A 255 -1.33 4.08 29.49
N VAL A 256 -0.64 3.52 28.51
CA VAL A 256 -0.09 2.16 28.56
C VAL A 256 1.29 2.18 29.23
N SER A 257 2.13 3.15 28.86
CA SER A 257 3.47 3.33 29.41
C SER A 257 3.92 4.78 29.36
N GLU A 258 4.55 5.27 30.43
CA GLU A 258 5.32 6.52 30.47
C GLU A 258 6.80 6.31 30.13
N GLU A 259 7.19 5.05 29.89
CA GLU A 259 8.54 4.62 29.55
C GLU A 259 8.54 3.85 28.22
N PRO A 260 8.08 4.44 27.11
CA PRO A 260 8.01 3.74 25.83
C PRO A 260 9.40 3.51 25.25
N VAL A 261 9.47 2.56 24.32
CA VAL A 261 10.67 2.30 23.52
C VAL A 261 10.34 2.59 22.06
N TYR A 262 11.04 3.57 21.46
CA TYR A 262 11.03 3.73 20.02
C TYR A 262 11.98 2.72 19.40
N LYS A 263 11.46 1.76 18.66
CA LYS A 263 12.23 0.66 18.09
C LYS A 263 12.78 0.98 16.71
N ASN A 264 13.97 0.48 16.42
CA ASN A 264 14.62 0.50 15.12
C ASN A 264 14.75 1.90 14.48
N ILE A 265 14.93 2.93 15.31
CA ILE A 265 14.96 4.35 14.92
C ILE A 265 16.33 4.73 14.33
N TRP A 266 16.33 5.55 13.27
CA TRP A 266 17.55 6.15 12.74
C TRP A 266 18.00 7.33 13.60
N VAL A 267 19.19 7.22 14.16
CA VAL A 267 19.88 8.34 14.86
C VAL A 267 20.73 9.07 13.84
N SER A 268 20.33 10.28 13.47
CA SER A 268 21.02 11.05 12.42
C SER A 268 22.21 11.84 12.95
N ASP A 269 22.10 12.41 14.15
CA ASP A 269 23.14 13.24 14.73
C ASP A 269 23.11 13.19 16.26
N VAL A 270 24.29 13.40 16.86
CA VAL A 270 24.45 13.48 18.33
C VAL A 270 25.33 14.69 18.62
N LYS A 271 24.78 15.67 19.35
CA LYS A 271 25.49 16.87 19.78
C LYS A 271 25.36 17.07 21.27
N LYS A 272 26.45 16.91 22.01
CA LYS A 272 26.45 16.94 23.48
C LYS A 272 25.46 15.89 24.03
N ASP A 273 24.41 16.31 24.72
CA ASP A 273 23.35 15.48 25.28
C ASP A 273 22.11 15.39 24.39
N GLN A 274 22.13 15.95 23.17
CA GLN A 274 21.00 15.96 22.25
C GLN A 274 21.18 14.95 21.12
N PHE A 275 20.16 14.11 20.93
CA PHE A 275 20.04 13.10 19.90
C PHE A 275 18.98 13.50 18.89
N THR A 276 19.39 13.76 17.66
CA THR A 276 18.46 14.02 16.55
C THR A 276 18.15 12.70 15.85
N VAL A 277 16.87 12.39 15.74
CA VAL A 277 16.38 11.10 15.25
C VAL A 277 15.23 11.27 14.26
N TYR A 278 15.01 10.24 13.42
CA TYR A 278 13.86 10.15 12.53
C TYR A 278 12.85 9.13 13.07
N ILE A 279 11.64 9.59 13.38
CA ILE A 279 10.49 8.75 13.71
C ILE A 279 9.55 8.82 12.51
N GLY A 280 9.49 7.76 11.68
CA GLY A 280 8.94 7.85 10.35
C GLY A 280 9.64 8.97 9.56
N LYS A 281 8.90 9.79 8.83
CA LYS A 281 9.44 10.95 8.09
C LYS A 281 9.74 12.19 8.95
N TYR A 282 9.46 12.15 10.24
CA TYR A 282 9.52 13.31 11.13
C TYR A 282 10.81 13.32 11.95
N VAL A 283 11.41 14.51 12.09
CA VAL A 283 12.62 14.72 12.89
C VAL A 283 12.25 15.11 14.32
N ARG A 284 12.84 14.43 15.28
CA ARG A 284 12.73 14.76 16.71
C ARG A 284 14.13 14.88 17.32
N THR A 285 14.26 15.75 18.32
CA THR A 285 15.48 15.87 19.13
C THR A 285 15.15 15.55 20.58
N PHE A 286 15.80 14.53 21.12
CA PHE A 286 15.66 14.12 22.50
C PHE A 286 16.89 14.51 23.31
N THR A 287 16.68 14.97 24.53
CA THR A 287 17.75 15.24 25.48
C THR A 287 18.02 13.99 26.30
N ALA A 288 19.28 13.53 26.32
CA ALA A 288 19.71 12.42 27.14
C ALA A 288 19.94 12.86 28.59
N GLU A 289 19.76 11.91 29.51
CA GLU A 289 20.00 12.14 30.93
C GLU A 289 20.99 11.12 31.52
N GLY A 290 21.56 11.49 32.67
CA GLY A 290 22.39 10.62 33.47
C GLY A 290 23.65 10.14 32.74
N LYS A 291 23.91 8.82 32.80
CA LYS A 291 25.11 8.21 32.21
C LYS A 291 25.16 8.35 30.68
N LEU A 292 24.01 8.33 30.02
CA LEU A 292 23.95 8.46 28.56
C LEU A 292 24.41 9.84 28.10
N ALA A 293 24.04 10.92 28.80
CA ALA A 293 24.48 12.27 28.47
C ALA A 293 26.02 12.39 28.53
N SER A 294 26.65 11.77 29.52
CA SER A 294 28.13 11.75 29.62
C SER A 294 28.78 10.90 28.53
N GLN A 295 28.15 9.79 28.13
CA GLN A 295 28.66 8.90 27.06
C GLN A 295 28.48 9.47 25.65
N ALA A 296 27.48 10.33 25.44
CA ALA A 296 27.16 10.88 24.13
C ALA A 296 28.32 11.70 23.56
N GLU A 297 29.06 12.40 24.42
CA GLU A 297 30.23 13.19 23.99
C GLU A 297 31.43 12.30 23.68
N GLU A 298 31.65 11.23 24.44
CA GLU A 298 32.78 10.29 24.25
C GLU A 298 32.55 9.33 23.07
N LYS A 299 31.32 8.94 22.77
CA LYS A 299 30.95 7.92 21.78
C LYS A 299 30.12 8.46 20.63
N ASN A 300 30.18 9.73 20.35
CA ASN A 300 29.39 10.40 19.32
C ASN A 300 29.40 9.64 17.99
N GLU A 301 30.59 9.21 17.51
CA GLU A 301 30.73 8.51 16.23
C GLU A 301 30.06 7.13 16.20
N GLU A 302 29.97 6.43 17.34
CA GLU A 302 29.29 5.14 17.44
C GLU A 302 27.76 5.29 17.54
N LEU A 303 27.28 6.45 17.95
CA LEU A 303 25.88 6.71 18.28
C LEU A 303 25.14 7.50 17.19
N ARG A 304 25.85 8.01 16.17
CA ARG A 304 25.26 8.69 15.01
C ARG A 304 25.23 7.81 13.78
N SER A 305 24.36 8.11 12.84
CA SER A 305 24.19 7.36 11.57
C SER A 305 24.01 5.86 11.83
N CYS A 306 23.16 5.53 12.78
CA CYS A 306 22.92 4.16 13.19
C CYS A 306 21.42 3.89 13.46
N VAL A 307 21.06 2.61 13.45
CA VAL A 307 19.74 2.13 13.86
C VAL A 307 19.80 1.71 15.34
N ALA A 308 18.87 2.20 16.14
CA ALA A 308 18.87 1.93 17.57
C ALA A 308 17.45 1.88 18.15
N ASP A 309 17.32 1.22 19.31
CA ASP A 309 16.16 1.36 20.17
C ASP A 309 16.39 2.48 21.20
N LEU A 310 15.43 3.39 21.31
CA LEU A 310 15.48 4.54 22.22
C LEU A 310 14.53 4.30 23.38
N HIS A 311 15.06 4.14 24.60
CA HIS A 311 14.28 3.94 25.82
C HIS A 311 14.02 5.30 26.49
N MET A 312 12.76 5.68 26.55
CA MET A 312 12.32 6.95 27.13
C MET A 312 11.92 6.79 28.59
N GLU A 313 12.00 7.88 29.34
CA GLU A 313 11.38 8.02 30.66
C GLU A 313 10.95 9.46 30.84
N LYS A 314 9.65 9.71 30.99
CA LYS A 314 9.07 11.05 31.16
C LYS A 314 9.55 12.08 30.13
N GLY A 315 9.55 11.69 28.84
CA GLY A 315 9.98 12.52 27.73
C GLY A 315 11.49 12.74 27.57
N LYS A 316 12.32 12.02 28.34
CA LYS A 316 13.79 12.06 28.28
C LYS A 316 14.38 10.75 27.80
N LEU A 317 15.47 10.84 27.04
CA LEU A 317 16.18 9.65 26.58
C LEU A 317 17.10 9.10 27.68
N LYS A 318 16.79 7.91 28.17
CA LYS A 318 17.50 7.26 29.28
C LYS A 318 18.56 6.26 28.84
N LYS A 319 18.24 5.51 27.77
CA LYS A 319 19.12 4.47 27.23
C LYS A 319 18.97 4.37 25.72
N ILE A 320 20.07 4.11 25.05
CA ILE A 320 20.10 3.76 23.62
C ILE A 320 20.69 2.35 23.47
N THR A 321 20.08 1.54 22.62
CA THR A 321 20.57 0.21 22.26
C THR A 321 20.82 0.17 20.78
N VAL A 322 22.09 0.36 20.36
CA VAL A 322 22.49 0.35 18.95
C VAL A 322 22.43 -1.09 18.42
N LYS A 323 21.79 -1.27 17.26
CA LYS A 323 21.75 -2.54 16.52
C LYS A 323 23.05 -2.64 15.70
N LYS A 324 23.84 -3.69 15.93
CA LYS A 324 25.20 -3.80 15.34
C LYS A 324 25.34 -4.90 14.29
N GLU A 325 24.44 -5.88 14.29
CA GLU A 325 24.48 -6.97 13.32
C GLU A 325 24.12 -6.45 11.93
N ARG A 326 24.89 -6.87 10.92
CA ARG A 326 24.73 -6.46 9.54
C ARG A 326 24.64 -7.68 8.65
N VAL A 327 23.71 -7.61 7.70
CA VAL A 327 23.47 -8.64 6.68
C VAL A 327 23.47 -7.97 5.32
N ARG A 328 24.21 -8.51 4.36
CA ARG A 328 24.23 -8.09 2.95
C ARG A 328 23.98 -9.29 2.07
N GLY A 329 23.20 -9.11 1.03
CA GLY A 329 22.95 -10.11 0.03
C GLY A 329 21.93 -9.62 -1.00
N LYS A 330 21.98 -10.20 -2.18
CA LYS A 330 20.98 -9.98 -3.22
C LYS A 330 19.60 -10.37 -2.68
N VAL A 331 18.62 -9.49 -2.87
CA VAL A 331 17.24 -9.76 -2.44
C VAL A 331 16.58 -10.70 -3.44
N LEU A 332 16.08 -11.82 -2.98
CA LEU A 332 15.45 -12.84 -3.82
C LEU A 332 13.92 -12.80 -3.74
N ALA A 333 13.35 -12.42 -2.59
CA ALA A 333 11.92 -12.15 -2.43
C ALA A 333 11.66 -11.22 -1.24
N VAL A 334 10.55 -10.48 -1.29
CA VAL A 334 10.09 -9.59 -0.21
C VAL A 334 8.63 -9.89 0.08
N THR A 335 8.36 -10.43 1.25
CA THR A 335 7.00 -10.73 1.73
C THR A 335 6.58 -9.76 2.84
N ASP A 336 5.39 -9.96 3.41
CA ASP A 336 4.97 -9.20 4.58
C ASP A 336 5.71 -9.58 5.85
N GLU A 337 6.22 -10.80 5.95
CA GLU A 337 6.79 -11.38 7.17
C GLU A 337 8.31 -11.58 7.09
N SER A 338 8.89 -11.65 5.88
CA SER A 338 10.30 -11.99 5.67
C SER A 338 10.89 -11.38 4.39
N ILE A 339 12.21 -11.30 4.36
CA ILE A 339 13.00 -11.00 3.16
C ILE A 339 13.92 -12.19 2.91
N GLU A 340 13.87 -12.74 1.70
CA GLU A 340 14.75 -13.80 1.27
C GLU A 340 16.02 -13.19 0.67
N LEU A 341 17.17 -13.56 1.22
CA LEU A 341 18.48 -13.02 0.85
C LEU A 341 19.39 -14.16 0.37
N GLU A 342 20.08 -13.92 -0.73
CA GLU A 342 21.08 -14.85 -1.25
C GLU A 342 22.13 -15.14 -0.17
N GLY A 343 22.36 -16.42 0.11
CA GLY A 343 23.31 -16.90 1.12
C GLY A 343 22.83 -16.83 2.58
N TYR A 344 21.67 -16.29 2.85
CA TYR A 344 21.06 -16.21 4.18
C TYR A 344 19.69 -16.91 4.25
N GLY A 345 19.02 -17.11 3.10
CA GLY A 345 17.68 -17.64 3.04
C GLY A 345 16.60 -16.64 3.50
N CYS A 346 15.47 -17.17 3.98
CA CYS A 346 14.35 -16.37 4.47
C CYS A 346 14.62 -15.83 5.88
N VAL A 347 14.88 -14.53 6.00
CA VAL A 347 15.10 -13.84 7.28
C VAL A 347 13.84 -13.08 7.68
N PRO A 348 13.23 -13.39 8.86
CA PRO A 348 12.04 -12.68 9.31
C PRO A 348 12.31 -11.20 9.55
N ILE A 349 11.29 -10.37 9.35
CA ILE A 349 11.35 -8.94 9.65
C ILE A 349 10.76 -8.62 11.02
N ASP A 350 11.26 -7.57 11.65
CA ASP A 350 10.68 -7.03 12.90
C ASP A 350 9.39 -6.24 12.59
N ASP A 351 8.43 -6.23 13.51
CA ASP A 351 7.17 -5.49 13.35
C ASP A 351 7.38 -3.97 13.14
N ASN A 352 8.52 -3.44 13.66
CA ASN A 352 8.94 -2.05 13.48
C ASN A 352 10.05 -1.92 12.43
N PHE A 353 9.95 -2.68 11.33
CA PHE A 353 10.94 -2.63 10.26
C PHE A 353 10.84 -1.33 9.48
N HIS A 354 12.00 -0.69 9.23
CA HIS A 354 12.10 0.57 8.49
C HIS A 354 13.11 0.48 7.34
N VAL A 355 12.88 1.28 6.30
CA VAL A 355 13.82 1.45 5.19
C VAL A 355 14.35 2.87 5.21
N TYR A 356 15.66 3.03 5.37
CA TYR A 356 16.36 4.30 5.44
C TYR A 356 17.20 4.53 4.18
N LYS A 357 16.85 5.54 3.40
CA LYS A 357 17.65 6.00 2.27
C LYS A 357 18.65 7.03 2.77
N THR A 358 19.96 6.76 2.64
CA THR A 358 21.02 7.59 3.19
C THR A 358 21.85 8.35 2.13
N TYR A 359 21.65 8.06 0.86
CA TYR A 359 22.25 8.81 -0.24
C TYR A 359 21.31 9.93 -0.72
N GLY A 360 21.90 11.04 -1.20
CA GLY A 360 21.15 12.25 -1.53
C GLY A 360 20.39 12.80 -0.32
N ASP A 361 19.12 13.15 -0.51
CA ASP A 361 18.26 13.55 0.61
C ASP A 361 17.85 12.32 1.42
N PHE A 362 18.03 12.42 2.75
CA PHE A 362 17.63 11.36 3.66
C PHE A 362 16.10 11.17 3.62
N GLN A 363 15.66 9.92 3.50
CA GLN A 363 14.22 9.58 3.48
C GLN A 363 13.97 8.30 4.27
N VAL A 364 12.79 8.22 4.87
CA VAL A 364 12.26 6.97 5.44
C VAL A 364 11.22 6.43 4.46
N LEU A 365 11.46 5.23 3.98
CA LEU A 365 10.72 4.58 2.90
C LEU A 365 9.98 3.34 3.42
N GLY A 366 9.12 2.78 2.60
CA GLY A 366 8.43 1.51 2.88
C GLY A 366 9.16 0.29 2.27
N LYS A 367 8.73 -0.91 2.65
CA LYS A 367 9.25 -2.21 2.13
C LYS A 367 9.26 -2.31 0.60
N GLY A 368 8.28 -1.71 -0.09
CA GLY A 368 8.21 -1.71 -1.55
C GLY A 368 9.42 -1.09 -2.26
N ASN A 369 10.28 -0.37 -1.52
CA ASN A 369 11.52 0.18 -2.06
C ASN A 369 12.72 -0.80 -1.95
N ILE A 370 12.51 -1.99 -1.41
CA ILE A 370 13.50 -3.06 -1.41
C ILE A 370 13.30 -3.86 -2.70
N LEU A 371 14.19 -3.65 -3.65
CA LEU A 371 14.06 -4.24 -4.99
C LEU A 371 14.62 -5.65 -5.03
N VAL A 372 13.84 -6.60 -5.54
CA VAL A 372 14.29 -7.97 -5.77
C VAL A 372 15.34 -7.99 -6.91
N GLY A 373 16.25 -8.95 -6.88
CA GLY A 373 17.32 -9.06 -7.86
C GLY A 373 18.52 -8.15 -7.63
N TYR A 374 18.51 -7.31 -6.58
CA TYR A 374 19.57 -6.33 -6.31
C TYR A 374 20.12 -6.41 -4.88
N ASP A 375 21.36 -5.94 -4.71
CA ASP A 375 22.03 -5.73 -3.42
C ASP A 375 22.35 -4.24 -3.26
N LEU A 376 21.32 -3.42 -2.97
CA LEU A 376 21.42 -1.95 -2.86
C LEU A 376 21.50 -1.47 -1.41
N GLN A 377 21.31 -2.35 -0.44
CA GLN A 377 21.18 -2.01 0.97
C GLN A 377 22.00 -2.89 1.88
N GLU A 378 22.37 -2.32 3.01
CA GLU A 378 22.79 -3.09 4.17
C GLU A 378 21.58 -3.32 5.11
N PHE A 379 21.32 -4.55 5.48
CA PHE A 379 20.29 -4.85 6.48
C PHE A 379 20.89 -4.80 7.88
N VAL A 380 20.16 -4.18 8.79
CA VAL A 380 20.44 -4.16 10.23
C VAL A 380 19.60 -5.24 10.90
N ALA A 381 20.26 -6.15 11.61
CA ALA A 381 19.59 -7.26 12.28
C ALA A 381 19.78 -7.25 13.79
N ALA A 382 18.86 -7.88 14.49
CA ALA A 382 18.95 -8.21 15.91
C ALA A 382 17.99 -9.35 16.25
N ASP A 383 18.39 -10.22 17.17
CA ASP A 383 17.57 -11.33 17.67
C ASP A 383 17.02 -12.23 16.54
N GLY A 384 17.80 -12.38 15.44
CA GLY A 384 17.43 -13.20 14.29
C GLY A 384 16.38 -12.58 13.36
N LYS A 385 16.09 -11.29 13.49
CA LYS A 385 15.16 -10.53 12.65
C LYS A 385 15.84 -9.35 11.99
N LEU A 386 15.40 -8.97 10.78
CA LEU A 386 15.79 -7.72 10.14
C LEU A 386 15.02 -6.57 10.78
N CYS A 387 15.74 -5.61 11.32
CA CYS A 387 15.21 -4.44 11.99
C CYS A 387 15.06 -3.24 11.06
N ALA A 388 15.98 -3.10 10.10
CA ALA A 388 15.96 -2.04 9.10
C ALA A 388 16.75 -2.45 7.84
N ALA A 389 16.42 -1.78 6.72
CA ALA A 389 17.27 -1.73 5.53
C ALA A 389 17.83 -0.32 5.37
N VAL A 390 19.13 -0.18 5.12
CA VAL A 390 19.82 1.08 4.87
C VAL A 390 20.24 1.10 3.40
N LEU A 391 19.52 1.86 2.57
CA LEU A 391 19.83 2.06 1.16
C LEU A 391 21.00 3.05 1.05
N GLU A 392 22.16 2.58 0.56
CA GLU A 392 23.40 3.34 0.55
C GLU A 392 23.76 3.92 -0.82
N GLN A 393 23.13 3.42 -1.89
CA GLN A 393 23.41 3.81 -3.25
C GLN A 393 22.14 3.91 -4.11
N PRO A 394 22.14 4.75 -5.17
CA PRO A 394 21.04 4.81 -6.09
C PRO A 394 20.88 3.50 -6.85
N PHE A 395 19.68 3.25 -7.33
CA PHE A 395 19.34 2.13 -8.17
C PHE A 395 19.89 2.37 -9.60
N ASP A 396 20.54 1.35 -10.15
CA ASP A 396 20.91 1.23 -11.56
C ASP A 396 20.32 -0.06 -12.11
N ALA A 397 19.57 0.05 -13.20
CA ALA A 397 18.82 -1.08 -13.76
C ALA A 397 19.69 -1.96 -14.67
N GLU A 398 20.56 -2.80 -14.09
CA GLU A 398 21.35 -3.76 -14.85
C GLU A 398 20.52 -4.95 -15.36
N THR A 399 19.69 -5.52 -14.51
CA THR A 399 18.95 -6.74 -14.77
C THR A 399 17.45 -6.55 -14.54
N ILE A 400 16.66 -7.40 -15.19
CA ILE A 400 15.22 -7.52 -14.95
C ILE A 400 14.87 -8.97 -14.65
N ARG A 401 13.89 -9.19 -13.77
CA ARG A 401 13.35 -10.49 -13.39
C ARG A 401 11.92 -10.59 -13.88
N VAL A 402 11.70 -11.50 -14.84
CA VAL A 402 10.43 -11.67 -15.53
C VAL A 402 9.77 -12.96 -15.04
N LEU A 403 8.60 -12.86 -14.47
CA LEU A 403 7.76 -14.00 -14.12
C LEU A 403 7.11 -14.54 -15.40
N ILE A 404 7.37 -15.80 -15.72
CA ILE A 404 6.85 -16.44 -16.92
C ILE A 404 5.52 -17.12 -16.58
N MET A 405 4.46 -16.65 -17.22
CA MET A 405 3.09 -17.14 -16.98
C MET A 405 2.83 -18.50 -17.69
N ASP A 406 1.73 -19.14 -17.32
CA ASP A 406 1.25 -20.37 -17.92
C ASP A 406 0.90 -20.25 -19.42
N ASN A 407 0.50 -21.35 -20.03
CA ASN A 407 -0.04 -21.35 -21.38
C ASN A 407 -1.35 -20.55 -21.45
N GLY A 408 -1.33 -19.49 -22.26
CA GLY A 408 -2.48 -18.58 -22.45
C GLY A 408 -2.52 -17.41 -21.48
N PHE A 409 -1.49 -17.17 -20.68
CA PHE A 409 -1.34 -16.02 -19.77
C PHE A 409 -2.51 -15.84 -18.79
N LYS A 410 -2.97 -16.95 -18.20
CA LYS A 410 -4.12 -16.94 -17.27
C LYS A 410 -3.71 -16.83 -15.83
N GLN A 411 -2.58 -17.45 -15.46
CA GLN A 411 -2.07 -17.52 -14.11
C GLN A 411 -0.54 -17.55 -14.08
N ILE A 412 0.00 -17.20 -12.94
CA ILE A 412 1.45 -17.14 -12.70
C ILE A 412 2.03 -18.47 -12.24
N PHE A 413 1.18 -19.42 -11.89
CA PHE A 413 1.57 -20.73 -11.36
C PHE A 413 1.52 -21.81 -12.43
N HIS A 414 2.47 -22.75 -12.32
CA HIS A 414 2.57 -23.93 -13.19
C HIS A 414 2.39 -25.20 -12.36
N ASP A 415 1.69 -26.21 -12.90
CA ASP A 415 1.61 -27.53 -12.29
C ASP A 415 2.93 -28.29 -12.46
N THR A 416 3.54 -28.17 -13.64
CA THR A 416 4.81 -28.81 -14.01
C THR A 416 5.64 -27.86 -14.87
N ILE A 417 6.95 -27.82 -14.64
CA ILE A 417 7.91 -27.09 -15.45
C ILE A 417 8.92 -28.08 -16.03
N GLU A 418 9.01 -28.12 -17.36
CA GLU A 418 9.99 -28.92 -18.10
C GLU A 418 10.95 -28.01 -18.86
N LEU A 419 12.25 -28.27 -18.72
CA LEU A 419 13.33 -27.45 -19.25
C LEU A 419 14.33 -28.31 -20.03
N THR A 420 14.90 -27.73 -21.09
CA THR A 420 16.00 -28.34 -21.85
C THR A 420 17.12 -27.32 -21.99
N ALA A 421 18.34 -27.72 -21.63
CA ALA A 421 19.53 -26.88 -21.77
C ALA A 421 20.02 -26.86 -23.21
N ASN A 422 20.26 -25.67 -23.79
CA ASN A 422 20.80 -25.54 -25.13
C ASN A 422 22.32 -25.31 -25.16
N CYS A 423 22.92 -25.08 -24.02
CA CYS A 423 24.36 -24.95 -23.78
C CYS A 423 24.73 -25.57 -22.45
N ASP A 424 26.02 -25.63 -22.14
CA ASP A 424 26.54 -25.99 -20.83
C ASP A 424 26.20 -24.90 -19.80
N GLY A 425 26.20 -25.23 -18.52
CA GLY A 425 25.94 -24.28 -17.46
C GLY A 425 26.04 -24.83 -16.04
N GLU A 426 25.61 -24.01 -15.09
CA GLU A 426 25.62 -24.31 -13.67
C GLU A 426 24.18 -24.43 -13.14
N LEU A 427 23.97 -25.50 -12.35
CA LEU A 427 22.73 -25.77 -11.63
C LEU A 427 22.95 -25.57 -10.13
N ILE A 428 22.19 -24.65 -9.54
CA ILE A 428 22.23 -24.31 -8.11
C ILE A 428 20.89 -24.68 -7.48
N TYR A 429 20.94 -25.46 -6.39
CA TYR A 429 19.81 -25.59 -5.46
C TYR A 429 20.12 -24.74 -4.24
N GLU A 430 19.38 -23.68 -4.05
CA GLU A 430 19.45 -22.84 -2.87
C GLU A 430 18.34 -23.25 -1.90
N LYS A 431 18.74 -23.68 -0.69
CA LYS A 431 17.82 -24.03 0.39
C LYS A 431 17.29 -22.80 1.10
N GLU A 432 16.17 -22.92 1.78
CA GLU A 432 15.56 -21.87 2.58
C GLU A 432 16.53 -21.22 3.61
N ASN A 433 17.49 -21.98 4.10
CA ASN A 433 18.53 -21.50 5.02
C ASN A 433 19.72 -20.83 4.33
N GLY A 434 19.68 -20.63 3.00
CA GLY A 434 20.75 -20.02 2.21
C GLY A 434 21.93 -20.94 1.85
N GLU A 435 21.88 -22.24 2.22
CA GLU A 435 22.89 -23.20 1.79
C GLU A 435 22.69 -23.56 0.32
N ASN A 436 23.77 -23.50 -0.48
CA ASN A 436 23.76 -23.86 -1.89
C ASN A 436 24.33 -25.25 -2.12
N GLN A 437 23.68 -25.98 -3.04
CA GLN A 437 24.23 -27.19 -3.63
C GLN A 437 24.44 -26.95 -5.14
N GLU A 438 25.68 -26.86 -5.56
CA GLU A 438 26.08 -26.54 -6.93
C GLU A 438 26.46 -27.81 -7.71
N SER A 439 26.10 -27.85 -9.00
CA SER A 439 26.49 -28.86 -9.97
C SER A 439 26.50 -28.23 -11.37
N SER A 440 27.15 -28.88 -12.34
CA SER A 440 27.11 -28.46 -13.74
C SER A 440 26.09 -29.26 -14.53
N PHE A 441 25.54 -28.69 -15.57
CA PHE A 441 24.75 -29.37 -16.58
C PHE A 441 25.38 -29.22 -17.97
N LYS A 442 24.98 -30.08 -18.89
CA LYS A 442 25.48 -30.09 -20.26
C LYS A 442 24.37 -29.79 -21.26
N LYS A 443 24.78 -29.31 -22.43
CA LYS A 443 23.86 -29.14 -23.58
C LYS A 443 23.08 -30.44 -23.85
N GLY A 444 21.74 -30.30 -23.90
CA GLY A 444 20.81 -31.43 -24.10
C GLY A 444 20.29 -32.04 -22.80
N ASP A 445 20.79 -31.63 -21.62
CA ASP A 445 20.23 -32.06 -20.35
C ASP A 445 18.81 -31.54 -20.19
N THR A 446 17.94 -32.38 -19.61
CA THR A 446 16.53 -32.06 -19.35
C THR A 446 16.22 -32.06 -17.87
N PHE A 447 15.35 -31.19 -17.47
CA PHE A 447 14.91 -31.05 -16.09
C PHE A 447 13.39 -31.02 -16.06
N SER A 448 12.80 -31.66 -15.06
CA SER A 448 11.36 -31.65 -14.82
C SER A 448 11.10 -31.44 -13.34
N TYR A 449 10.19 -30.51 -13.03
CA TYR A 449 9.84 -30.13 -11.66
C TYR A 449 8.33 -30.11 -11.49
N GLU A 450 7.88 -30.57 -10.32
CA GLU A 450 6.51 -30.49 -9.82
C GLU A 450 6.52 -29.78 -8.46
N ALA A 451 5.40 -29.18 -8.04
CA ALA A 451 5.31 -28.48 -6.76
C ALA A 451 5.60 -29.38 -5.55
N SER A 452 5.44 -30.70 -5.71
CA SER A 452 5.74 -31.73 -4.69
C SER A 452 7.20 -32.17 -4.66
N ASP A 453 8.06 -31.62 -5.52
CA ASP A 453 9.48 -31.99 -5.57
C ASP A 453 10.19 -31.59 -4.28
N LYS A 454 10.73 -32.58 -3.58
CA LYS A 454 11.45 -32.37 -2.30
C LYS A 454 12.66 -31.46 -2.42
N LYS A 455 13.24 -31.31 -3.61
CA LYS A 455 14.35 -30.37 -3.84
C LYS A 455 13.91 -28.92 -3.81
N LEU A 456 12.61 -28.65 -4.03
CA LEU A 456 12.01 -27.32 -3.99
C LEU A 456 11.23 -27.06 -2.70
N GLU A 457 11.08 -28.05 -1.80
CA GLU A 457 10.25 -27.96 -0.60
C GLU A 457 10.68 -26.79 0.33
N ASN A 458 11.99 -26.46 0.35
CA ASN A 458 12.53 -25.39 1.19
C ASN A 458 13.58 -24.57 0.44
N GLY A 459 13.27 -24.10 -0.76
CA GLY A 459 14.22 -23.30 -1.51
C GLY A 459 13.84 -23.14 -2.98
N ARG A 460 14.86 -22.87 -3.77
CA ARG A 460 14.74 -22.64 -5.22
C ARG A 460 15.79 -23.39 -6.02
N MET A 461 15.53 -23.58 -7.28
CA MET A 461 16.47 -24.09 -8.25
C MET A 461 16.79 -22.99 -9.26
N ILE A 462 18.07 -22.80 -9.57
CA ILE A 462 18.55 -21.79 -10.51
C ILE A 462 19.41 -22.51 -11.55
N LEU A 463 19.07 -22.36 -12.84
CA LEU A 463 19.91 -22.75 -13.97
C LEU A 463 20.58 -21.48 -14.53
N LYS A 464 21.92 -21.49 -14.58
CA LYS A 464 22.74 -20.42 -15.15
C LYS A 464 23.43 -20.94 -16.43
N PRO A 465 22.87 -20.69 -17.63
CA PRO A 465 23.52 -21.06 -18.88
C PRO A 465 24.81 -20.25 -19.09
N GLU A 466 25.84 -20.86 -19.71
CA GLU A 466 27.12 -20.18 -19.98
C GLU A 466 27.03 -19.18 -21.13
N ASP A 467 26.04 -19.31 -21.99
CA ASP A 467 25.86 -18.43 -23.16
C ASP A 467 24.39 -18.12 -23.47
N SER A 468 24.17 -17.32 -24.52
CA SER A 468 22.85 -16.85 -24.94
C SER A 468 21.98 -17.92 -25.64
N GLU A 469 22.49 -19.16 -25.91
CA GLU A 469 21.66 -20.27 -26.40
C GLU A 469 20.61 -20.66 -25.36
N GLY A 470 20.92 -20.47 -24.08
CA GLY A 470 20.00 -20.41 -22.96
C GLY A 470 19.27 -21.73 -22.66
N ILE A 471 18.08 -21.62 -22.10
CA ILE A 471 17.22 -22.73 -21.65
C ILE A 471 15.87 -22.66 -22.40
N THR A 472 15.46 -23.78 -23.01
CA THR A 472 14.12 -23.91 -23.58
C THR A 472 13.13 -24.41 -22.52
N VAL A 473 11.99 -23.75 -22.36
CA VAL A 473 10.89 -24.22 -21.50
C VAL A 473 9.95 -25.09 -22.36
N THR A 474 10.14 -26.40 -22.25
CA THR A 474 9.45 -27.36 -23.13
C THR A 474 8.01 -27.63 -22.73
N SER A 475 7.64 -27.28 -21.49
CA SER A 475 6.24 -27.30 -21.00
C SER A 475 5.39 -26.12 -21.46
N LEU A 476 5.99 -25.13 -22.12
CA LEU A 476 5.27 -23.93 -22.59
C LEU A 476 5.20 -23.86 -24.12
N GLU A 477 4.10 -23.27 -24.59
CA GLU A 477 3.92 -22.88 -25.99
C GLU A 477 3.71 -21.35 -26.09
N ARG A 478 4.41 -20.69 -26.98
CA ARG A 478 4.26 -19.28 -27.34
C ARG A 478 4.03 -19.16 -28.84
N GLY A 479 3.82 -17.97 -29.35
CA GLY A 479 3.47 -17.76 -30.76
C GLY A 479 4.42 -18.34 -31.82
N GLN A 480 5.66 -18.67 -31.43
CA GLN A 480 6.70 -19.28 -32.31
C GLN A 480 7.16 -20.67 -31.83
N GLY A 481 6.33 -21.36 -31.03
CA GLY A 481 6.65 -22.66 -30.43
C GLY A 481 7.16 -22.54 -28.99
N GLN A 482 7.95 -23.54 -28.58
CA GLN A 482 8.52 -23.59 -27.23
C GLN A 482 9.52 -22.44 -27.02
N PRO A 483 9.34 -21.59 -25.97
CA PRO A 483 10.19 -20.42 -25.77
C PRO A 483 11.56 -20.80 -25.22
N THR A 484 12.58 -20.07 -25.67
CA THR A 484 13.96 -20.21 -25.20
C THR A 484 14.40 -18.90 -24.57
N TYR A 485 14.87 -18.95 -23.33
CA TYR A 485 15.29 -17.80 -22.54
C TYR A 485 16.80 -17.77 -22.36
N SER A 486 17.42 -16.65 -22.67
CA SER A 486 18.78 -16.32 -22.25
C SER A 486 18.78 -15.83 -20.79
N GLY A 487 19.95 -15.78 -20.16
CA GLY A 487 20.07 -15.48 -18.75
C GLY A 487 19.68 -16.66 -17.86
N SER A 488 19.54 -16.45 -16.58
CA SER A 488 19.20 -17.53 -15.66
C SER A 488 17.70 -17.84 -15.64
N ILE A 489 17.39 -19.09 -15.39
CA ILE A 489 16.03 -19.58 -15.12
C ILE A 489 15.96 -20.04 -13.66
N GLU A 490 14.95 -19.58 -12.97
CA GLU A 490 14.70 -19.92 -11.59
C GLU A 490 13.33 -20.58 -11.41
N VAL A 491 13.27 -21.67 -10.65
CA VAL A 491 12.04 -22.38 -10.32
C VAL A 491 11.92 -22.45 -8.81
N LYS A 492 10.76 -22.06 -8.29
CA LYS A 492 10.42 -22.10 -6.86
C LYS A 492 9.02 -22.67 -6.67
N ALA A 493 8.84 -23.49 -5.63
CA ALA A 493 7.52 -23.93 -5.23
C ALA A 493 6.87 -22.91 -4.29
N GLU A 494 5.62 -22.57 -4.57
CA GLU A 494 4.77 -21.70 -3.78
C GLU A 494 3.43 -22.38 -3.48
N GLU A 495 2.62 -21.83 -2.59
CA GLU A 495 1.33 -22.43 -2.21
C GLU A 495 0.40 -22.71 -3.42
N GLY A 496 0.46 -21.84 -4.44
CA GLY A 496 -0.37 -21.93 -5.65
C GLY A 496 0.19 -22.85 -6.75
N GLY A 497 1.42 -23.38 -6.63
CA GLY A 497 2.12 -24.15 -7.65
C GLY A 497 3.56 -23.69 -7.85
N LEU A 498 4.15 -24.01 -9.00
CA LEU A 498 5.51 -23.59 -9.34
C LEU A 498 5.52 -22.18 -9.93
N VAL A 499 6.48 -21.38 -9.53
CA VAL A 499 6.80 -20.08 -10.14
C VAL A 499 8.05 -20.22 -10.99
N LEU A 500 8.01 -19.66 -12.20
CA LEU A 500 9.11 -19.64 -13.16
C LEU A 500 9.58 -18.21 -13.41
N ILE A 501 10.86 -17.92 -13.16
CA ILE A 501 11.43 -16.59 -13.32
C ILE A 501 12.61 -16.67 -14.29
N ASN A 502 12.66 -15.72 -15.24
CA ASN A 502 13.81 -15.48 -16.08
C ASN A 502 14.51 -14.19 -15.63
N GLU A 503 15.77 -14.28 -15.24
CA GLU A 503 16.60 -13.11 -14.91
C GLU A 503 17.65 -12.92 -15.99
N LEU A 504 17.68 -11.71 -16.59
CA LEU A 504 18.60 -11.37 -17.65
C LEU A 504 18.96 -9.89 -17.63
N TYR A 505 20.00 -9.49 -18.39
CA TYR A 505 20.33 -8.07 -18.57
C TYR A 505 19.16 -7.32 -19.22
N LEU A 506 18.93 -6.09 -18.79
CA LEU A 506 17.84 -5.26 -19.29
C LEU A 506 17.92 -5.06 -20.81
N GLU A 507 19.12 -4.84 -21.37
CA GLU A 507 19.30 -4.67 -22.82
C GLU A 507 18.96 -5.95 -23.59
N ASP A 508 19.24 -7.14 -23.06
CA ASP A 508 18.90 -8.41 -23.70
C ASP A 508 17.38 -8.69 -23.63
N TYR A 509 16.74 -8.31 -22.52
CA TYR A 509 15.29 -8.29 -22.41
C TYR A 509 14.66 -7.41 -23.51
N LEU A 510 15.19 -6.21 -23.74
CA LEU A 510 14.68 -5.29 -24.76
C LEU A 510 14.83 -5.82 -26.18
N LYS A 511 15.88 -6.61 -26.49
CA LYS A 511 16.04 -7.28 -27.80
C LYS A 511 14.91 -8.30 -28.09
N LYS A 512 14.23 -8.77 -27.06
CA LYS A 512 13.03 -9.65 -27.18
C LYS A 512 11.72 -8.86 -27.13
N VAL A 513 11.67 -7.78 -26.35
CA VAL A 513 10.48 -6.92 -26.23
C VAL A 513 10.25 -6.11 -27.50
N VAL A 514 11.25 -5.42 -28.00
CA VAL A 514 11.08 -4.53 -29.17
C VAL A 514 10.48 -5.25 -30.37
N PRO A 515 10.97 -6.44 -30.82
CA PRO A 515 10.34 -7.17 -31.91
C PRO A 515 8.99 -7.78 -31.55
N SER A 516 8.70 -8.04 -30.26
CA SER A 516 7.38 -8.51 -29.80
C SER A 516 6.32 -7.40 -29.87
N GLU A 517 6.74 -6.16 -29.68
CA GLU A 517 5.87 -4.98 -29.64
C GLU A 517 5.71 -4.32 -31.03
N MET A 518 6.77 -4.29 -31.82
CA MET A 518 6.80 -3.58 -33.08
C MET A 518 7.45 -4.43 -34.18
N PRO A 519 6.82 -4.58 -35.39
CA PRO A 519 7.40 -5.39 -36.45
C PRO A 519 8.83 -4.94 -36.81
N ALA A 520 9.76 -5.89 -36.89
CA ALA A 520 11.17 -5.62 -37.24
C ALA A 520 11.34 -4.98 -38.64
N SER A 521 10.30 -5.04 -39.48
CA SER A 521 10.26 -4.37 -40.81
C SER A 521 10.01 -2.87 -40.71
N TYR A 522 9.67 -2.32 -39.56
CA TYR A 522 9.43 -0.89 -39.41
C TYR A 522 10.73 -0.08 -39.55
N GLU A 523 10.57 1.22 -39.79
CA GLU A 523 11.73 2.11 -39.95
C GLU A 523 12.58 2.15 -38.69
N LYS A 524 13.92 2.18 -38.87
CA LYS A 524 14.89 2.12 -37.75
C LYS A 524 14.64 3.18 -36.69
N GLU A 525 14.26 4.39 -37.08
CA GLU A 525 14.00 5.48 -36.14
C GLU A 525 12.74 5.22 -35.30
N ALA A 526 11.75 4.50 -35.82
CA ALA A 526 10.62 4.05 -35.02
C ALA A 526 11.01 2.95 -34.05
N LEU A 527 11.84 1.99 -34.47
CA LEU A 527 12.37 0.93 -33.57
C LEU A 527 13.23 1.52 -32.46
N LYS A 528 14.03 2.56 -32.73
CA LYS A 528 14.78 3.29 -31.69
C LYS A 528 13.86 3.99 -30.70
N ALA A 529 12.82 4.66 -31.19
CA ALA A 529 11.82 5.29 -30.30
C ALA A 529 11.15 4.26 -29.40
N GLN A 530 10.78 3.08 -29.96
CA GLN A 530 10.22 1.97 -29.19
C GLN A 530 11.20 1.45 -28.14
N ALA A 531 12.50 1.31 -28.47
CA ALA A 531 13.51 0.84 -27.53
C ALA A 531 13.68 1.80 -26.33
N VAL A 532 13.70 3.11 -26.58
CA VAL A 532 13.76 4.12 -25.51
C VAL A 532 12.52 4.10 -24.63
N CYS A 533 11.32 3.99 -25.23
CA CYS A 533 10.07 3.85 -24.46
C CYS A 533 10.07 2.57 -23.62
N ALA A 534 10.42 1.44 -24.24
CA ALA A 534 10.41 0.14 -23.56
C ALA A 534 11.41 0.10 -22.39
N ARG A 535 12.60 0.70 -22.56
CA ARG A 535 13.61 0.81 -21.49
C ARG A 535 13.11 1.68 -20.34
N THR A 536 12.54 2.85 -20.64
CA THR A 536 11.98 3.76 -19.63
C THR A 536 10.86 3.10 -18.86
N TYR A 537 9.97 2.39 -19.55
CA TYR A 537 8.88 1.65 -18.93
C TYR A 537 9.41 0.51 -18.04
N ALA A 538 10.32 -0.33 -18.55
CA ALA A 538 10.91 -1.43 -17.79
C ALA A 538 11.62 -0.93 -16.52
N TYR A 539 12.39 0.15 -16.61
CA TYR A 539 13.03 0.79 -15.45
C TYR A 539 12.02 1.16 -14.37
N ARG A 540 10.90 1.77 -14.77
CA ARG A 540 9.81 2.10 -13.84
C ARG A 540 9.16 0.86 -13.22
N GLN A 541 8.96 -0.18 -14.01
CA GLN A 541 8.37 -1.43 -13.52
C GLN A 541 9.30 -2.18 -12.54
N ILE A 542 10.62 -2.15 -12.77
CA ILE A 542 11.59 -2.68 -11.80
C ILE A 542 11.42 -1.96 -10.46
N GLN A 543 11.35 -0.62 -10.46
CA GLN A 543 11.11 0.16 -9.24
C GLN A 543 9.73 -0.13 -8.60
N GLY A 544 8.74 -0.48 -9.40
CA GLY A 544 7.40 -0.84 -8.92
C GLY A 544 7.32 -2.18 -8.19
N ASN A 545 8.25 -3.11 -8.48
CA ASN A 545 8.45 -4.37 -7.78
C ASN A 545 7.16 -5.20 -7.62
N ALA A 546 6.32 -5.25 -8.66
CA ALA A 546 4.94 -5.74 -8.56
C ALA A 546 4.80 -7.20 -8.09
N TYR A 547 5.79 -8.04 -8.44
CA TYR A 547 5.87 -9.44 -8.03
C TYR A 547 6.99 -9.72 -7.02
N GLY A 548 7.36 -8.72 -6.21
CA GLY A 548 8.45 -8.82 -5.24
C GLY A 548 8.32 -10.01 -4.28
N GLN A 549 7.11 -10.40 -3.91
CA GLN A 549 6.83 -11.58 -3.09
C GLN A 549 7.25 -12.91 -3.74
N TYR A 550 7.23 -12.98 -5.08
CA TYR A 550 7.66 -14.14 -5.86
C TYR A 550 9.10 -14.00 -6.38
N GLY A 551 9.71 -12.83 -6.19
CA GLY A 551 11.06 -12.54 -6.64
C GLY A 551 11.16 -12.00 -8.08
N ALA A 552 10.10 -11.40 -8.63
CA ALA A 552 10.07 -10.84 -9.98
C ALA A 552 9.57 -9.39 -10.00
N HIS A 553 9.89 -8.69 -11.10
CA HIS A 553 9.48 -7.31 -11.31
C HIS A 553 8.20 -7.21 -12.14
N VAL A 554 8.11 -8.00 -13.20
CA VAL A 554 7.06 -7.99 -14.21
C VAL A 554 6.67 -9.41 -14.58
N ASP A 555 5.54 -9.59 -15.28
CA ASP A 555 5.22 -10.83 -16.01
C ASP A 555 5.48 -10.68 -17.54
N ASP A 556 5.39 -11.79 -18.28
CA ASP A 556 5.63 -11.84 -19.72
C ASP A 556 4.40 -11.52 -20.59
N SER A 557 3.30 -11.07 -19.98
CA SER A 557 2.03 -10.80 -20.68
C SER A 557 1.82 -9.31 -21.01
N THR A 558 0.67 -9.01 -21.58
CA THR A 558 0.19 -7.63 -21.85
C THR A 558 -0.18 -6.83 -20.60
N ASN A 559 -0.07 -7.38 -19.40
CA ASN A 559 -0.19 -6.62 -18.15
C ASN A 559 0.97 -5.62 -18.02
N PHE A 560 2.12 -5.99 -18.61
CA PHE A 560 3.32 -5.17 -18.68
C PHE A 560 3.73 -4.98 -20.14
N GLN A 561 4.93 -5.38 -20.52
CA GLN A 561 5.41 -5.38 -21.90
C GLN A 561 5.39 -6.81 -22.47
N VAL A 562 4.96 -6.94 -23.71
CA VAL A 562 4.90 -8.25 -24.36
C VAL A 562 6.30 -8.86 -24.46
N TYR A 563 6.53 -9.95 -23.76
CA TYR A 563 7.78 -10.71 -23.75
C TYR A 563 7.52 -12.14 -24.30
N ASN A 564 7.06 -12.20 -25.56
CA ASN A 564 6.68 -13.47 -26.21
C ASN A 564 7.89 -14.34 -26.58
N ASN A 565 9.10 -13.92 -26.23
CA ASN A 565 10.35 -14.60 -26.55
C ASN A 565 10.49 -15.01 -28.04
N ILE A 566 10.06 -14.13 -28.92
CA ILE A 566 10.23 -14.30 -30.37
C ILE A 566 11.71 -14.18 -30.76
N SER A 567 12.03 -14.68 -31.95
CA SER A 567 13.39 -14.56 -32.49
C SER A 567 13.83 -13.11 -32.57
N THR A 568 15.05 -12.81 -32.17
CA THR A 568 15.65 -11.48 -32.32
C THR A 568 15.88 -11.17 -33.81
N SER A 569 15.99 -9.89 -34.12
CA SER A 569 16.27 -9.41 -35.47
C SER A 569 17.43 -8.42 -35.41
N GLU A 570 18.37 -8.53 -36.34
CA GLU A 570 19.49 -7.61 -36.40
C GLU A 570 19.07 -6.13 -36.43
N ARG A 571 17.93 -5.82 -37.05
CA ARG A 571 17.39 -4.45 -37.11
C ARG A 571 16.91 -3.95 -35.77
N THR A 572 16.21 -4.79 -34.99
CA THR A 572 15.73 -4.44 -33.66
C THR A 572 16.89 -4.39 -32.68
N ASP A 573 17.82 -5.34 -32.77
CA ASP A 573 19.01 -5.39 -31.91
C ASP A 573 19.91 -4.15 -32.11
N GLN A 574 20.09 -3.70 -33.39
CA GLN A 574 20.77 -2.43 -33.66
C GLN A 574 20.05 -1.24 -33.08
N ALA A 575 18.73 -1.18 -33.11
CA ALA A 575 17.95 -0.08 -32.54
C ALA A 575 18.12 -0.02 -31.02
N VAL A 576 18.10 -1.17 -30.35
CA VAL A 576 18.36 -1.28 -28.90
C VAL A 576 19.79 -0.84 -28.58
N ASN A 577 20.78 -1.40 -29.27
CA ASN A 577 22.19 -1.10 -29.02
C ASN A 577 22.54 0.39 -29.28
N GLU A 578 21.98 1.00 -30.34
CA GLU A 578 22.23 2.42 -30.68
C GLU A 578 21.55 3.40 -29.71
N THR A 579 20.62 2.92 -28.88
CA THR A 579 19.93 3.71 -27.85
C THR A 579 20.21 3.18 -26.43
N CYS A 580 21.27 2.37 -26.27
CA CYS A 580 21.61 1.76 -24.98
C CYS A 580 21.69 2.81 -23.86
N GLY A 581 21.06 2.52 -22.72
CA GLY A 581 20.96 3.38 -21.55
C GLY A 581 20.07 4.63 -21.72
N GLN A 582 19.54 4.92 -22.93
CA GLN A 582 18.71 6.12 -23.14
C GLN A 582 17.30 5.92 -22.62
N MET A 583 16.86 6.83 -21.74
CA MET A 583 15.53 6.86 -21.15
C MET A 583 14.92 8.25 -21.21
N LEU A 584 13.60 8.34 -21.00
CA LEU A 584 12.83 9.58 -20.98
C LEU A 584 12.62 10.05 -19.54
N PHE A 585 12.91 11.33 -19.30
CA PHE A 585 12.77 11.98 -18.00
C PHE A 585 11.90 13.23 -18.09
N TYR A 586 11.16 13.49 -17.02
CA TYR A 586 10.45 14.75 -16.80
C TYR A 586 10.65 15.19 -15.35
N ASN A 587 11.15 16.43 -15.15
CA ASN A 587 11.50 16.93 -13.80
C ASN A 587 12.37 15.94 -13.01
N ASP A 588 13.47 15.49 -13.63
CA ASP A 588 14.45 14.55 -13.07
C ASP A 588 13.94 13.16 -12.67
N LYS A 589 12.75 12.80 -13.13
CA LYS A 589 12.16 11.48 -12.88
C LYS A 589 11.88 10.77 -14.20
N PRO A 590 12.16 9.45 -14.30
CA PRO A 590 11.73 8.65 -15.44
C PRO A 590 10.21 8.73 -15.61
N ILE A 591 9.76 8.90 -16.87
CA ILE A 591 8.33 9.05 -17.16
C ILE A 591 7.60 7.70 -17.26
N GLU A 592 6.27 7.74 -17.23
CA GLU A 592 5.41 6.65 -17.69
C GLU A 592 5.38 6.66 -19.21
N ALA A 593 6.32 5.94 -19.83
CA ALA A 593 6.50 5.94 -21.29
C ALA A 593 5.54 4.96 -21.99
N PHE A 594 4.22 5.15 -21.79
CA PHE A 594 3.19 4.31 -22.38
C PHE A 594 3.19 4.37 -23.91
N TYR A 595 2.87 3.25 -24.56
CA TYR A 595 2.72 3.17 -25.99
C TYR A 595 1.60 2.19 -26.37
N TYR A 596 1.10 2.31 -27.58
CA TYR A 596 0.00 1.48 -28.10
C TYR A 596 0.09 1.35 -29.62
N SER A 597 -0.63 0.38 -30.17
CA SER A 597 -0.48 0.01 -31.59
C SER A 597 -0.87 1.12 -32.58
N THR A 598 -2.13 1.58 -32.55
CA THR A 598 -2.69 2.46 -33.58
C THR A 598 -3.62 3.50 -32.97
N SER A 599 -3.46 4.76 -33.34
CA SER A 599 -4.41 5.80 -32.91
C SER A 599 -5.64 5.86 -33.81
N CYS A 600 -6.72 6.48 -33.27
CA CYS A 600 -7.85 6.92 -34.11
C CYS A 600 -7.60 8.26 -34.83
N GLY A 601 -6.35 8.78 -34.77
CA GLY A 601 -5.96 10.10 -35.25
C GLY A 601 -5.91 11.14 -34.14
N HIS A 602 -6.28 10.77 -32.96
CA HIS A 602 -6.19 11.53 -31.71
C HIS A 602 -5.67 10.65 -30.57
N GLY A 603 -4.86 11.22 -29.68
CA GLY A 603 -4.40 10.57 -28.47
C GLY A 603 -5.27 10.91 -27.26
N ALA A 604 -5.23 10.10 -26.22
CA ALA A 604 -5.76 10.38 -24.92
C ALA A 604 -4.63 10.84 -23.96
N ASP A 605 -5.00 11.48 -22.88
CA ASP A 605 -4.12 11.84 -21.78
C ASP A 605 -4.12 10.77 -20.66
N GLY A 606 -3.36 10.99 -19.59
CA GLY A 606 -3.26 10.06 -18.46
C GLY A 606 -4.55 9.85 -17.66
N SER A 607 -5.56 10.73 -17.84
CA SER A 607 -6.82 10.64 -17.08
C SER A 607 -7.65 9.37 -17.39
N VAL A 608 -7.29 8.62 -18.44
CA VAL A 608 -7.95 7.33 -18.77
C VAL A 608 -7.85 6.27 -17.69
N TRP A 609 -6.92 6.42 -16.76
CA TRP A 609 -6.76 5.54 -15.58
C TRP A 609 -7.31 6.15 -14.28
N GLY A 610 -8.06 7.27 -14.36
CA GLY A 610 -8.62 7.98 -13.22
C GLY A 610 -7.88 9.28 -12.87
N ASN A 611 -8.27 9.92 -11.77
CA ASN A 611 -7.75 11.24 -11.39
C ASN A 611 -6.23 11.28 -11.15
N GLU A 612 -5.62 10.17 -10.72
CA GLU A 612 -4.17 10.08 -10.52
C GLU A 612 -3.38 10.23 -11.82
N GLY A 613 -3.91 9.76 -12.94
CA GLY A 613 -3.32 9.90 -14.27
C GLY A 613 -3.38 11.31 -14.85
N ALA A 614 -4.27 12.17 -14.38
CA ALA A 614 -4.41 13.54 -14.87
C ALA A 614 -3.20 14.45 -14.56
N ALA A 615 -2.35 14.05 -13.62
CA ALA A 615 -1.16 14.79 -13.19
C ALA A 615 0.10 14.55 -14.06
N LEU A 616 -0.02 13.89 -15.23
CA LEU A 616 1.11 13.55 -16.10
C LEU A 616 1.21 14.54 -17.29
N PRO A 617 1.86 15.71 -17.11
CA PRO A 617 1.81 16.82 -18.08
C PRO A 617 2.51 16.53 -19.41
N TYR A 618 3.33 15.48 -19.49
CA TYR A 618 3.97 15.00 -20.70
C TYR A 618 3.08 14.07 -21.54
N LEU A 619 1.96 13.56 -21.00
CA LEU A 619 0.95 12.75 -21.71
C LEU A 619 -0.25 13.63 -22.04
N ARG A 620 -0.33 14.11 -23.27
CA ARG A 620 -1.38 15.05 -23.69
C ARG A 620 -2.33 14.46 -24.70
N SER A 621 -3.59 14.85 -24.57
CA SER A 621 -4.59 14.61 -25.61
C SER A 621 -4.35 15.54 -26.78
N MET A 622 -3.95 15.00 -27.93
CA MET A 622 -3.61 15.79 -29.11
C MET A 622 -3.86 15.05 -30.43
N GLN A 623 -3.99 15.82 -31.53
CA GLN A 623 -4.06 15.25 -32.85
C GLN A 623 -2.72 14.61 -33.27
N ILE A 624 -2.76 13.42 -33.86
CA ILE A 624 -1.57 12.69 -34.31
C ILE A 624 -1.29 12.97 -35.77
N LYS A 625 -0.86 14.20 -36.03
CA LYS A 625 -0.54 14.69 -37.39
C LYS A 625 0.51 15.80 -37.38
N LYS A 626 1.05 16.17 -38.56
CA LYS A 626 1.92 17.34 -38.70
C LYS A 626 1.17 18.63 -38.32
N GLY A 627 1.77 19.44 -37.42
CA GLY A 627 1.14 20.65 -36.90
C GLY A 627 -0.04 20.35 -35.97
N ALA A 628 0.13 19.31 -35.14
CA ALA A 628 -0.84 18.86 -34.16
C ALA A 628 -1.31 20.00 -33.21
N ARG A 629 -2.56 19.91 -32.80
CA ARG A 629 -3.15 20.80 -31.79
C ARG A 629 -3.86 19.97 -30.74
N GLU A 630 -3.95 20.50 -29.55
CA GLU A 630 -4.87 19.97 -28.55
C GLU A 630 -6.31 20.24 -29.00
N LEU A 631 -7.13 19.23 -29.02
CA LEU A 631 -8.55 19.31 -29.31
C LEU A 631 -9.31 18.58 -28.23
N THR A 632 -10.38 19.18 -27.78
CA THR A 632 -11.32 18.57 -26.85
C THR A 632 -12.41 17.85 -27.63
N MET A 633 -12.60 16.57 -27.38
CA MET A 633 -13.62 15.71 -28.00
C MET A 633 -14.51 15.02 -26.97
N GLU A 634 -14.87 15.76 -25.91
CA GLU A 634 -15.72 15.25 -24.83
C GLU A 634 -17.20 15.20 -25.24
N ASP A 635 -17.61 15.97 -26.24
CA ASP A 635 -18.95 15.97 -26.76
C ASP A 635 -19.22 14.76 -27.68
N ASN A 636 -20.36 14.08 -27.47
CA ASN A 636 -20.70 12.85 -28.19
C ASN A 636 -20.95 13.09 -29.69
N ASP A 637 -21.61 14.19 -30.06
CA ASP A 637 -21.94 14.49 -31.46
C ASP A 637 -20.66 14.84 -32.24
N THR A 638 -19.79 15.65 -31.63
CA THR A 638 -18.47 16.00 -32.19
C THR A 638 -17.62 14.76 -32.42
N PHE A 639 -17.59 13.85 -31.43
CA PHE A 639 -16.84 12.61 -31.56
C PHE A 639 -17.45 11.64 -32.54
N ASP A 640 -18.79 11.54 -32.63
CA ASP A 640 -19.49 10.68 -33.61
C ASP A 640 -19.13 11.09 -35.03
N ASP A 641 -19.23 12.40 -35.36
CA ASP A 641 -18.80 12.95 -36.65
C ASP A 641 -17.33 12.65 -36.95
N TYR A 642 -16.48 12.81 -35.97
CA TYR A 642 -15.04 12.53 -36.11
C TYR A 642 -14.74 11.05 -36.37
N ILE A 643 -15.29 10.13 -35.60
CA ILE A 643 -14.95 8.71 -35.70
C ILE A 643 -15.52 8.06 -36.94
N ARG A 644 -16.63 8.56 -37.46
CA ARG A 644 -17.25 8.11 -38.73
C ARG A 644 -16.60 8.72 -39.96
N SER A 645 -15.86 9.85 -39.80
CA SER A 645 -15.19 10.49 -40.94
C SER A 645 -14.07 9.63 -41.49
N LYS A 646 -14.07 9.43 -42.82
CA LYS A 646 -13.02 8.73 -43.58
C LYS A 646 -11.86 9.64 -44.03
N ASN A 647 -12.03 10.96 -43.95
CA ASN A 647 -11.10 11.95 -44.47
C ASN A 647 -10.29 12.64 -43.38
N ILE A 648 -9.85 11.90 -42.38
CA ILE A 648 -9.02 12.42 -41.31
C ILE A 648 -7.55 12.31 -41.66
N THR A 649 -6.85 13.44 -41.64
CA THR A 649 -5.39 13.46 -41.81
C THR A 649 -4.72 13.04 -40.49
N SER A 650 -3.99 11.94 -40.51
CA SER A 650 -3.23 11.43 -39.39
C SER A 650 -2.02 10.62 -39.88
N TYR A 651 -0.99 10.51 -39.05
CA TYR A 651 0.11 9.59 -39.26
C TYR A 651 -0.35 8.12 -39.30
N ASP A 652 -1.43 7.79 -38.59
CA ASP A 652 -2.01 6.44 -38.48
C ASP A 652 -3.03 6.14 -39.63
N ALA A 653 -3.43 7.13 -40.44
CA ALA A 653 -4.59 7.01 -41.32
C ALA A 653 -4.53 5.86 -42.35
N SER A 654 -3.34 5.38 -42.69
CA SER A 654 -3.15 4.27 -43.62
C SER A 654 -3.22 2.88 -43.04
N TYR A 655 -3.31 2.76 -41.70
CA TYR A 655 -3.29 1.45 -41.05
C TYR A 655 -4.69 0.87 -40.85
N PRO A 656 -4.88 -0.45 -40.97
CA PRO A 656 -6.19 -1.10 -40.94
C PRO A 656 -7.07 -0.75 -39.76
N MET A 657 -6.45 -0.67 -38.55
CA MET A 657 -7.15 -0.39 -37.31
C MET A 657 -7.44 1.10 -37.06
N PHE A 658 -7.06 2.00 -37.97
CA PHE A 658 -7.36 3.43 -37.81
C PHE A 658 -8.86 3.70 -37.70
N ARG A 659 -9.69 2.93 -38.45
CA ARG A 659 -11.15 2.87 -38.34
C ARG A 659 -11.62 1.42 -38.33
N TRP A 660 -12.62 1.13 -37.56
CA TRP A 660 -13.27 -0.17 -37.55
C TRP A 660 -14.73 -0.05 -37.10
N HIS A 661 -15.50 -1.08 -37.34
CA HIS A 661 -16.84 -1.19 -36.77
C HIS A 661 -17.18 -2.63 -36.46
N VAL A 662 -18.14 -2.82 -35.53
CA VAL A 662 -18.65 -4.12 -35.14
C VAL A 662 -20.14 -4.03 -34.82
N ASP A 663 -20.87 -5.05 -35.18
CA ASP A 663 -22.29 -5.19 -34.83
C ASP A 663 -22.42 -6.13 -33.64
N ILE A 664 -22.95 -5.62 -32.52
CA ILE A 664 -23.16 -6.34 -31.28
C ILE A 664 -24.65 -6.58 -31.11
N LYS A 665 -25.07 -7.85 -31.08
CA LYS A 665 -26.47 -8.20 -30.79
C LYS A 665 -26.81 -7.87 -29.34
N ALA A 666 -27.98 -7.30 -29.09
CA ALA A 666 -28.47 -7.03 -27.75
C ALA A 666 -28.44 -8.26 -26.83
N SER A 667 -28.69 -9.45 -27.38
CA SER A 667 -28.64 -10.71 -26.64
C SER A 667 -27.27 -11.05 -26.08
N ILE A 668 -26.18 -10.66 -26.76
CA ILE A 668 -24.80 -10.84 -26.27
C ILE A 668 -24.59 -9.99 -25.01
N LEU A 669 -24.96 -8.70 -25.09
CA LEU A 669 -24.83 -7.78 -23.95
C LEU A 669 -25.73 -8.16 -22.79
N SER A 670 -26.95 -8.65 -23.07
CA SER A 670 -27.86 -9.16 -22.04
C SER A 670 -27.29 -10.35 -21.26
N ALA A 671 -26.49 -11.17 -21.91
CA ALA A 671 -25.83 -12.31 -21.25
C ALA A 671 -24.56 -11.92 -20.48
N GLN A 672 -23.88 -10.84 -20.88
CA GLN A 672 -22.60 -10.43 -20.31
C GLN A 672 -22.73 -9.42 -19.16
N ILE A 673 -23.76 -8.55 -19.22
CA ILE A 673 -23.85 -7.41 -18.30
C ILE A 673 -24.85 -7.72 -17.19
N PRO A 674 -24.42 -7.71 -15.92
CA PRO A 674 -25.28 -8.13 -14.81
C PRO A 674 -26.42 -7.13 -14.55
N GLY A 675 -27.59 -7.64 -14.22
CA GLY A 675 -28.72 -6.85 -13.73
C GLY A 675 -29.49 -6.03 -14.77
N VAL A 676 -29.10 -6.05 -16.04
CA VAL A 676 -29.77 -5.25 -17.08
C VAL A 676 -30.99 -5.93 -17.70
N GLY A 677 -31.08 -7.26 -17.63
CA GLY A 677 -32.12 -8.01 -18.33
C GLY A 677 -31.93 -7.96 -19.86
N ASN A 678 -33.04 -7.80 -20.62
CA ASN A 678 -32.94 -7.65 -22.09
C ASN A 678 -32.46 -6.23 -22.43
N VAL A 679 -31.29 -6.11 -23.02
CA VAL A 679 -30.68 -4.82 -23.35
C VAL A 679 -31.48 -4.10 -24.44
N THR A 680 -31.82 -2.86 -24.15
CA THR A 680 -32.59 -1.96 -25.06
C THR A 680 -31.76 -0.80 -25.58
N ASP A 681 -30.79 -0.30 -24.81
CA ASP A 681 -29.96 0.87 -25.16
C ASP A 681 -28.53 0.76 -24.63
N VAL A 682 -27.58 1.34 -25.38
CA VAL A 682 -26.17 1.49 -25.01
C VAL A 682 -25.75 2.92 -25.34
N ASN A 683 -25.36 3.70 -24.34
CA ASN A 683 -25.04 5.12 -24.47
C ASN A 683 -23.67 5.45 -23.86
N VAL A 684 -22.83 6.19 -24.57
CA VAL A 684 -21.64 6.79 -23.99
C VAL A 684 -22.07 7.99 -23.14
N VAL A 685 -21.82 7.93 -21.84
CA VAL A 685 -22.25 8.94 -20.87
C VAL A 685 -21.20 10.05 -20.72
N SER A 686 -19.93 9.66 -20.68
CA SER A 686 -18.82 10.62 -20.59
C SER A 686 -17.61 10.17 -21.38
N ARG A 687 -16.79 11.15 -21.77
CA ARG A 687 -15.53 10.97 -22.52
C ARG A 687 -14.40 11.71 -21.85
N GLY A 688 -13.19 11.19 -21.97
CA GLY A 688 -11.97 11.95 -21.72
C GLY A 688 -11.68 12.95 -22.85
N LEU A 689 -10.75 13.89 -22.62
CA LEU A 689 -10.39 14.99 -23.52
C LEU A 689 -10.16 14.56 -24.98
N GLY A 690 -9.55 13.40 -25.21
CA GLY A 690 -9.30 12.84 -26.54
C GLY A 690 -10.48 12.13 -27.19
N GLY A 691 -11.64 12.09 -26.56
CA GLY A 691 -12.85 11.43 -27.07
C GLY A 691 -12.99 9.97 -26.65
N ILE A 692 -12.07 9.42 -25.87
CA ILE A 692 -12.16 8.06 -25.36
C ILE A 692 -13.34 7.92 -24.40
N ALA A 693 -14.16 6.87 -24.56
CA ALA A 693 -15.30 6.63 -23.66
C ALA A 693 -14.80 6.27 -22.24
N SER A 694 -15.11 7.13 -21.27
CA SER A 694 -14.78 6.96 -19.85
C SER A 694 -15.90 6.32 -19.04
N GLU A 695 -17.17 6.53 -19.43
CA GLU A 695 -18.35 5.88 -18.87
C GLU A 695 -19.36 5.54 -19.97
N VAL A 696 -19.84 4.29 -19.96
CA VAL A 696 -20.88 3.78 -20.85
C VAL A 696 -22.03 3.24 -20.00
N GLU A 697 -23.26 3.65 -20.30
CA GLU A 697 -24.47 3.13 -19.67
C GLU A 697 -25.16 2.13 -20.59
N VAL A 698 -25.45 0.93 -20.08
CA VAL A 698 -26.26 -0.09 -20.75
C VAL A 698 -27.57 -0.22 -20.04
N LYS A 699 -28.67 -0.04 -20.77
CA LYS A 699 -30.05 -0.14 -20.25
C LYS A 699 -30.78 -1.34 -20.80
N GLY A 700 -31.61 -1.94 -19.99
CA GLY A 700 -32.50 -3.00 -20.34
C GLY A 700 -33.77 -3.02 -19.49
N ASP A 701 -34.60 -4.02 -19.70
CA ASP A 701 -35.88 -4.16 -18.97
C ASP A 701 -35.70 -4.54 -17.49
N GLY A 702 -34.51 -5.04 -17.08
CA GLY A 702 -34.13 -5.34 -15.70
C GLY A 702 -33.50 -4.17 -14.97
N GLY A 703 -33.09 -3.11 -15.65
CA GLY A 703 -32.38 -1.96 -15.06
C GLY A 703 -31.33 -1.33 -15.93
N SER A 704 -30.41 -0.59 -15.33
CA SER A 704 -29.23 -0.03 -16.02
C SER A 704 -27.94 -0.37 -15.32
N TYR A 705 -26.85 -0.48 -16.08
CA TYR A 705 -25.50 -0.72 -15.58
C TYR A 705 -24.55 0.30 -16.18
N LYS A 706 -23.70 0.90 -15.34
CA LYS A 706 -22.69 1.88 -15.74
C LYS A 706 -21.31 1.23 -15.75
N ILE A 707 -20.71 1.17 -16.92
CA ILE A 707 -19.37 0.65 -17.15
C ILE A 707 -18.39 1.84 -17.07
N LYS A 708 -17.43 1.82 -16.15
CA LYS A 708 -16.48 2.90 -15.93
C LYS A 708 -15.06 2.49 -16.30
N GLY A 709 -14.34 3.41 -16.95
CA GLY A 709 -12.97 3.23 -17.38
C GLY A 709 -12.84 2.51 -18.73
N GLN A 710 -11.84 2.92 -19.52
CA GLN A 710 -11.63 2.44 -20.90
C GLN A 710 -11.42 0.91 -20.98
N SER A 711 -10.74 0.31 -20.02
CA SER A 711 -10.46 -1.12 -19.98
C SER A 711 -11.77 -1.93 -19.79
N GLN A 712 -12.61 -1.51 -18.84
CA GLN A 712 -13.91 -2.15 -18.59
C GLN A 712 -14.87 -1.95 -19.78
N VAL A 713 -14.88 -0.77 -20.41
CA VAL A 713 -15.67 -0.52 -21.62
C VAL A 713 -15.28 -1.50 -22.74
N ARG A 714 -13.98 -1.70 -22.97
CA ARG A 714 -13.49 -2.65 -23.98
C ARG A 714 -13.87 -4.09 -23.66
N SER A 715 -13.68 -4.54 -22.44
CA SER A 715 -13.94 -5.94 -22.03
C SER A 715 -15.42 -6.24 -21.96
N MET A 716 -16.25 -5.36 -21.39
CA MET A 716 -17.68 -5.61 -21.21
C MET A 716 -18.52 -5.43 -22.47
N LEU A 717 -18.04 -4.68 -23.47
CA LEU A 717 -18.67 -4.61 -24.80
C LEU A 717 -18.00 -5.58 -25.80
N GLY A 718 -16.90 -6.21 -25.45
CA GLY A 718 -16.19 -7.20 -26.25
C GLY A 718 -16.78 -8.62 -26.11
N ASN A 719 -16.55 -9.46 -27.10
CA ASN A 719 -16.89 -10.89 -27.08
C ASN A 719 -16.12 -11.61 -28.18
N THR A 720 -15.65 -12.83 -27.92
CA THR A 720 -14.87 -13.64 -28.89
C THR A 720 -15.65 -14.02 -30.17
N GLU A 721 -16.98 -13.94 -30.14
CA GLU A 721 -17.83 -14.20 -31.30
C GLU A 721 -17.96 -13.01 -32.25
N LEU A 722 -17.50 -11.83 -31.82
CA LEU A 722 -17.62 -10.61 -32.61
C LEU A 722 -16.67 -10.62 -33.81
N VAL A 723 -17.17 -10.11 -34.94
CA VAL A 723 -16.38 -9.89 -36.15
C VAL A 723 -16.18 -8.39 -36.32
N ILE A 724 -14.98 -7.93 -36.05
CA ILE A 724 -14.60 -6.51 -36.18
C ILE A 724 -14.15 -6.25 -37.61
N LYS A 725 -14.86 -5.38 -38.31
CA LYS A 725 -14.58 -4.98 -39.69
C LYS A 725 -13.61 -3.81 -39.67
N LYS A 726 -12.41 -3.99 -40.20
CA LYS A 726 -11.38 -2.95 -40.35
C LYS A 726 -11.59 -2.09 -41.59
N GLN A 727 -10.95 -0.91 -41.62
CA GLN A 727 -11.14 0.04 -42.76
C GLN A 727 -10.67 -0.47 -44.11
N ASP A 728 -9.75 -1.41 -44.15
CA ASP A 728 -9.25 -2.07 -45.38
C ASP A 728 -10.17 -3.21 -45.88
N GLY A 729 -11.28 -3.46 -45.16
CA GLY A 729 -12.24 -4.51 -45.46
C GLY A 729 -11.89 -5.89 -44.86
N SER A 730 -10.72 -6.04 -44.22
CA SER A 730 -10.35 -7.28 -43.55
C SER A 730 -11.03 -7.41 -42.19
N ASP A 731 -11.13 -8.65 -41.72
CA ASP A 731 -11.79 -8.98 -40.46
C ASP A 731 -10.77 -9.22 -39.33
N MET A 732 -11.21 -8.97 -38.07
CA MET A 732 -10.53 -9.39 -36.87
C MET A 732 -11.53 -10.15 -36.01
N THR A 733 -11.18 -11.35 -35.55
CA THR A 733 -12.05 -12.26 -34.81
C THR A 733 -11.31 -12.85 -33.60
N GLY A 734 -12.06 -13.41 -32.64
CA GLY A 734 -11.51 -14.14 -31.51
C GLY A 734 -10.95 -13.26 -30.40
N THR A 735 -11.23 -11.95 -30.40
CA THR A 735 -10.78 -11.04 -29.34
C THR A 735 -11.85 -10.90 -28.26
N ALA A 736 -11.49 -11.10 -26.99
CA ALA A 736 -12.40 -10.96 -25.88
C ALA A 736 -12.82 -9.51 -25.58
N ALA A 737 -12.04 -8.52 -26.06
CA ALA A 737 -12.26 -7.10 -25.81
C ALA A 737 -12.33 -6.31 -27.13
N LEU A 738 -13.01 -5.16 -27.14
CA LEU A 738 -12.96 -4.21 -28.26
C LEU A 738 -11.52 -3.68 -28.45
N PRO A 739 -11.11 -3.35 -29.71
CA PRO A 739 -9.76 -2.85 -29.98
C PRO A 739 -9.38 -1.59 -29.19
N SER A 740 -10.32 -0.67 -29.00
CA SER A 740 -10.14 0.55 -28.22
C SER A 740 -11.46 0.98 -27.58
N ALA A 741 -11.42 1.97 -26.72
CA ALA A 741 -12.61 2.65 -26.20
C ALA A 741 -12.88 4.01 -26.90
N PHE A 742 -12.21 4.30 -28.02
CA PHE A 742 -12.57 5.41 -28.91
C PHE A 742 -13.75 4.98 -29.79
N ILE A 743 -14.95 4.99 -29.22
CA ILE A 743 -16.16 4.43 -29.80
C ILE A 743 -17.33 5.40 -29.85
N SER A 744 -18.18 5.23 -30.85
CA SER A 744 -19.55 5.74 -30.91
C SER A 744 -20.51 4.58 -31.15
N VAL A 745 -21.71 4.64 -30.60
CA VAL A 745 -22.67 3.53 -30.65
C VAL A 745 -23.95 3.99 -31.32
N GLU A 746 -24.42 3.20 -32.30
CA GLU A 746 -25.68 3.42 -32.99
C GLU A 746 -26.60 2.21 -32.80
N LYS A 747 -27.80 2.44 -32.29
CA LYS A 747 -28.82 1.40 -32.18
C LYS A 747 -29.45 1.16 -33.55
N ARG A 748 -29.58 -0.12 -33.93
CA ARG A 748 -30.18 -0.56 -35.19
C ARG A 748 -31.17 -1.69 -34.93
N THR A 749 -32.07 -1.90 -35.88
CA THR A 749 -32.94 -3.06 -35.94
C THR A 749 -32.50 -3.93 -37.12
N ALA A 750 -32.20 -5.20 -36.86
CA ALA A 750 -31.90 -6.16 -37.91
C ALA A 750 -33.15 -6.58 -38.69
N GLU A 751 -32.97 -7.28 -39.81
CA GLU A 751 -34.11 -7.73 -40.68
C GLU A 751 -35.07 -8.70 -39.93
N ASP A 752 -34.56 -9.42 -38.94
CA ASP A 752 -35.35 -10.33 -38.07
C ASP A 752 -36.05 -9.62 -36.92
N GLY A 753 -35.93 -8.29 -36.82
CA GLY A 753 -36.52 -7.46 -35.76
C GLY A 753 -35.68 -7.41 -34.48
N SER A 754 -34.54 -8.09 -34.41
CA SER A 754 -33.64 -8.03 -33.26
C SER A 754 -32.91 -6.69 -33.15
N ILE A 755 -32.63 -6.25 -31.91
CA ILE A 755 -31.82 -5.04 -31.65
C ILE A 755 -30.34 -5.39 -31.80
N VAL A 756 -29.64 -4.57 -32.57
CA VAL A 756 -28.20 -4.63 -32.80
C VAL A 756 -27.59 -3.25 -32.52
N PHE A 757 -26.50 -3.21 -31.81
CA PHE A 757 -25.71 -2.00 -31.59
C PHE A 757 -24.50 -2.00 -32.55
N ARG A 758 -24.49 -1.08 -33.51
CA ARG A 758 -23.28 -0.86 -34.32
C ARG A 758 -22.35 0.07 -33.57
N VAL A 759 -21.20 -0.45 -33.22
CA VAL A 759 -20.09 0.31 -32.61
C VAL A 759 -19.15 0.73 -33.71
N TYR A 760 -19.00 2.02 -33.92
CA TYR A 760 -17.95 2.63 -34.76
C TYR A 760 -16.77 2.97 -33.88
N GLY A 761 -15.59 2.50 -34.21
CA GLY A 761 -14.40 2.74 -33.42
C GLY A 761 -13.19 3.08 -34.26
N GLY A 762 -12.14 3.49 -33.58
CA GLY A 762 -10.86 3.74 -34.21
C GLY A 762 -9.69 3.53 -33.27
N GLY A 763 -8.57 3.12 -33.80
CA GLY A 763 -7.37 2.80 -33.06
C GLY A 763 -7.37 1.39 -32.48
N PHE A 764 -6.21 1.02 -31.93
CA PHE A 764 -5.98 -0.24 -31.23
C PHE A 764 -5.04 0.01 -30.03
N GLY A 765 -5.56 -0.16 -28.82
CA GLY A 765 -4.91 0.09 -27.54
C GLY A 765 -5.59 1.18 -26.72
N HIS A 766 -4.92 1.63 -25.66
CA HIS A 766 -5.45 2.59 -24.68
C HIS A 766 -5.36 4.06 -25.14
N GLY A 767 -4.59 4.35 -26.18
CA GLY A 767 -4.53 5.69 -26.78
C GLY A 767 -3.61 6.71 -26.10
N VAL A 768 -2.87 6.34 -25.07
CA VAL A 768 -1.99 7.23 -24.28
C VAL A 768 -0.53 7.07 -24.66
N GLY A 769 0.21 8.16 -24.82
CA GLY A 769 1.62 8.15 -25.19
C GLY A 769 1.85 7.84 -26.67
N MET A 770 2.85 7.04 -27.00
CA MET A 770 3.29 6.82 -28.39
C MET A 770 2.41 5.83 -29.16
N SER A 771 1.83 6.27 -30.30
CA SER A 771 1.30 5.36 -31.31
C SER A 771 2.44 4.72 -32.10
N GLN A 772 2.56 3.39 -32.06
CA GLN A 772 3.60 2.63 -32.75
C GLN A 772 3.50 2.82 -34.30
N ASN A 773 2.30 2.78 -34.86
CA ASN A 773 2.02 3.04 -36.27
C ASN A 773 2.22 4.51 -36.63
N GLY A 774 1.88 5.43 -35.76
CA GLY A 774 2.17 6.85 -35.88
C GLY A 774 3.67 7.12 -35.92
N ALA A 775 4.44 6.53 -35.02
CA ALA A 775 5.90 6.61 -34.98
C ALA A 775 6.53 6.05 -36.28
N HIS A 776 6.05 4.92 -36.79
CA HIS A 776 6.51 4.36 -38.06
C HIS A 776 6.25 5.30 -39.23
N SER A 777 5.08 5.91 -39.33
CA SER A 777 4.77 6.88 -40.38
C SER A 777 5.59 8.16 -40.27
N MET A 778 5.90 8.61 -39.06
CA MET A 778 6.79 9.74 -38.82
C MET A 778 8.21 9.42 -39.27
N ALA A 779 8.71 8.23 -38.95
CA ALA A 779 10.03 7.77 -39.38
C ALA A 779 10.11 7.68 -40.93
N LYS A 780 9.08 7.16 -41.62
CA LYS A 780 8.95 7.20 -43.09
C LYS A 780 8.96 8.62 -43.67
N ALA A 781 8.43 9.58 -42.91
CA ALA A 781 8.47 10.99 -43.30
C ALA A 781 9.79 11.67 -42.93
N GLY A 782 10.84 10.93 -42.59
CA GLY A 782 12.18 11.41 -42.28
C GLY A 782 12.37 12.00 -40.90
N LYS A 783 11.49 11.70 -39.94
CA LYS A 783 11.61 12.08 -38.51
C LYS A 783 12.57 11.14 -37.80
N THR A 784 13.45 11.72 -36.95
CA THR A 784 14.33 10.95 -36.07
C THR A 784 13.56 10.40 -34.89
N TYR A 785 14.12 9.40 -34.20
CA TYR A 785 13.52 8.88 -32.97
C TYR A 785 13.35 9.97 -31.87
N LYS A 786 14.25 10.97 -31.83
CA LYS A 786 14.15 12.13 -30.95
C LYS A 786 12.95 13.00 -31.30
N ASP A 787 12.74 13.30 -32.62
CA ASP A 787 11.54 14.04 -33.06
C ASP A 787 10.25 13.29 -32.71
N ILE A 788 10.28 11.95 -32.82
CA ILE A 788 9.11 11.09 -32.53
C ILE A 788 8.81 11.15 -31.03
N LEU A 789 9.80 10.97 -30.17
CA LEU A 789 9.63 10.98 -28.71
C LEU A 789 9.19 12.36 -28.20
N ASP A 790 9.78 13.45 -28.70
CA ASP A 790 9.37 14.83 -28.35
C ASP A 790 7.92 15.11 -28.78
N PHE A 791 7.46 14.53 -29.91
CA PHE A 791 6.07 14.65 -30.35
C PHE A 791 5.07 13.98 -29.41
N PHE A 792 5.38 12.78 -28.90
CA PHE A 792 4.45 12.01 -28.07
C PHE A 792 4.55 12.26 -26.57
N TYR A 793 5.74 12.69 -26.08
CA TYR A 793 6.01 12.93 -24.65
C TYR A 793 6.47 14.36 -24.42
N HIS A 794 5.54 15.24 -24.31
CA HIS A 794 5.74 16.69 -24.35
C HIS A 794 6.60 17.21 -23.20
N GLY A 795 7.75 17.79 -23.54
CA GLY A 795 8.70 18.33 -22.57
C GLY A 795 9.49 17.27 -21.80
N ALA A 796 9.40 16.00 -22.20
CA ALA A 796 10.30 14.98 -21.68
C ALA A 796 11.67 15.07 -22.37
N GLU A 797 12.72 14.77 -21.64
CA GLU A 797 14.10 14.79 -22.10
C GLU A 797 14.66 13.38 -22.20
N ILE A 798 15.46 13.12 -23.25
CA ILE A 798 16.22 11.87 -23.37
C ILE A 798 17.54 12.05 -22.61
N ARG A 799 17.79 11.17 -21.65
CA ARG A 799 19.06 11.08 -20.93
C ARG A 799 19.63 9.68 -21.04
N THR A 800 20.96 9.56 -20.91
CA THR A 800 21.65 8.27 -20.80
C THR A 800 22.04 8.07 -19.36
N GLU A 801 21.61 7.00 -18.78
CA GLU A 801 21.94 6.57 -17.43
C GLU A 801 22.88 5.37 -17.45
#